data_c026a5c567a9f11071ae1fd0cee2040a
#
_entry.id   c026a5c567a9f11071ae1fd0cee2040a
#
_cell.length_a   1.000
_cell.length_b   1.000
_cell.length_c   1.000
_cell.angle_alpha   90.00
_cell.angle_beta   90.00
_cell.angle_gamma   90.00
#
_symmetry.space_group_name_H-M   'P 1'
#
loop_
_entity.id
_entity.type
_entity.pdbx_description
1 polymer ?
#
loop_
_entity_poly.entity_id
_entity_poly.type
_entity_poly.pdbx_seq_one_letter_code
_entity_poly.pdbx_strand_id
1 'polypeptide(L)'
;MAWPLSRRGGEGALYNESHIHHPLLTSMPDLGRCSSFRACKPILAGFVLGAMLSLQGVHAARSDSVQAARYHEDALARLARNDVPGAIIQARNAVQQDKSLLAAHVLLGKALLRDGQAAAAEAEFEVALNLGASMTELAQPYGTALMMFGNSEKLLARIKPDGLGASARAEVLAMRAAAHADQGNMKAAWLAIDEGKVADPRSLAPLRAEIDLALRTRDTPRARKALDAAVAMAPRDAQLLHLQGVLNQGAGKVAAALDFFAQALKADPRLLDAMVARASLLIDLQRPDEAMPDLERAAALSQREPRVAYLKSLVFAARGDARSSRAQLEEVTRLVDALPDTFIARQPPLLMLGALASQATGRLERARALLELYVLRMPDDPAGRKLLAGIYLSAGETARVADLLDPLLRSGDADPQVLTTLAALRMQQRRYRDAAEALERAARLTGGDPGITAQMGFARLAGLQGDLGLAALRNAFDKEPGQFKVAAALATLYLRRNDVPNATAVAEALVRRLPADAAAHNLLGAIKAATQRPAEARSAYLKALALQPGLMPARLNLARLDVAEGRLAEARQRLAALLKEAPDNGQVLTEMARLENHAGRPAAALPLLEKVQARMPGDVASGLELLEAYRRLGQPGAALALAKELVRVRPDDPVVLESLGRAHMAAGEGVQARAAFASLARMAGPDPGNLVAIGQLQLSAGAANDAGASAEKALAAKPGYLPAQVLQVEAEILAGNLPRAEVLQRQLAARGAGGADALRLAGDLAMARQHAGEAARHYQAAFDRAPSTALALRSFNAAFQAGEGARGVALLEAWLRRQPDVLTVQAALAEGYLRLGRLEQARSTYAALLARDPQNAGATNNLAQVLMRLNDPGALTMAEKAARLAPTDANALDTLGWLQARSGALALGLKTLREARLRAPDSREVRYHLAWVLHRSGKRDEARDELAAVFRSQGDFESQAEAQTLRRELGV
;
A
#
# COMPACT_ATOMS: atom_id res chain seq x y z
N MET A 1 -10.05 3.91 5.88
CA MET A 1 -8.99 2.89 5.81
C MET A 1 -9.16 2.13 4.52
N ALA A 2 -8.29 2.39 3.56
CA ALA A 2 -8.21 1.54 2.40
C ALA A 2 -7.69 0.16 2.85
N TRP A 3 -8.34 -0.87 2.42
CA TRP A 3 -7.86 -2.23 2.57
C TRP A 3 -6.53 -2.37 1.82
N PRO A 4 -5.45 -2.79 2.44
CA PRO A 4 -4.32 -3.24 1.68
C PRO A 4 -4.60 -4.69 1.27
N LEU A 5 -5.01 -4.88 0.03
CA LEU A 5 -4.80 -6.15 -0.66
C LEU A 5 -3.29 -6.43 -0.61
N SER A 6 -2.95 -7.54 -0.02
CA SER A 6 -1.60 -8.09 0.01
C SER A 6 -1.01 -8.10 -1.40
N ARG A 7 -0.09 -7.20 -1.66
CA ARG A 7 0.87 -7.37 -2.75
C ARG A 7 1.84 -8.48 -2.35
N ARG A 8 1.66 -9.65 -2.88
CA ARG A 8 2.77 -10.56 -3.12
C ARG A 8 3.37 -10.18 -4.46
N GLY A 9 4.68 -9.98 -4.41
CA GLY A 9 5.48 -9.57 -5.52
C GLY A 9 5.58 -10.61 -6.63
N GLY A 10 5.90 -10.15 -7.78
CA GLY A 10 6.31 -10.86 -8.98
C GLY A 10 6.95 -9.82 -9.87
N GLU A 11 8.22 -9.88 -9.88
CA GLU A 11 9.27 -9.34 -10.68
C GLU A 11 8.91 -8.55 -11.94
N GLY A 12 9.63 -7.45 -12.02
CA GLY A 12 9.65 -6.50 -13.07
C GLY A 12 10.34 -6.97 -14.34
N ALA A 13 10.01 -6.32 -15.39
CA ALA A 13 10.90 -6.10 -16.52
C ALA A 13 10.78 -4.63 -16.90
N LEU A 14 11.87 -3.95 -16.71
CA LEU A 14 12.19 -2.65 -17.25
C LEU A 14 12.02 -2.67 -18.77
N TYR A 15 11.27 -1.77 -19.32
CA TYR A 15 11.51 -1.30 -20.68
C TYR A 15 11.72 0.21 -20.64
N ASN A 16 12.91 0.51 -21.05
CA ASN A 16 13.52 1.81 -21.24
C ASN A 16 12.80 2.56 -22.37
N GLU A 17 12.35 3.78 -22.10
CA GLU A 17 12.08 4.76 -23.13
C GLU A 17 13.42 5.26 -23.66
N SER A 18 13.64 5.07 -24.95
CA SER A 18 14.59 5.89 -25.70
C SER A 18 13.91 6.38 -26.97
N HIS A 19 13.74 7.69 -26.98
CA HIS A 19 13.48 8.50 -28.16
C HIS A 19 14.26 8.05 -29.39
N ILE A 20 13.59 7.94 -30.52
CA ILE A 20 14.20 8.30 -31.82
C ILE A 20 13.12 8.90 -32.74
N HIS A 21 13.48 10.00 -33.27
CA HIS A 21 12.85 10.88 -34.20
C HIS A 21 12.35 10.25 -35.51
N HIS A 22 11.22 10.77 -35.99
CA HIS A 22 10.91 10.82 -37.43
C HIS A 22 12.01 11.56 -38.20
N PRO A 23 12.23 11.19 -39.49
CA PRO A 23 11.75 12.05 -40.57
C PRO A 23 11.14 11.31 -41.75
N LEU A 24 10.01 11.86 -42.19
CA LEU A 24 9.66 12.40 -43.49
C LEU A 24 10.22 11.72 -44.78
N LEU A 25 9.25 11.26 -45.60
CA LEU A 25 9.03 11.59 -47.02
C LEU A 25 10.13 11.25 -48.04
N THR A 26 9.55 10.78 -49.15
CA THR A 26 10.04 10.71 -50.55
C THR A 26 10.61 9.36 -50.91
N SER A 27 10.24 8.69 -51.96
CA SER A 27 9.83 9.15 -53.26
C SER A 27 9.40 7.94 -54.11
N MET A 28 8.36 8.10 -54.86
CA MET A 28 8.15 7.31 -56.09
C MET A 28 9.19 7.72 -57.15
N PRO A 29 9.52 6.85 -58.03
CA PRO A 29 9.78 7.30 -59.43
C PRO A 29 8.83 6.67 -60.41
N ASP A 30 8.10 7.47 -61.01
CA ASP A 30 7.94 7.91 -62.40
C ASP A 30 8.09 6.83 -63.48
N LEU A 31 6.96 6.74 -64.19
CA LEU A 31 6.82 6.14 -65.51
C LEU A 31 7.57 6.98 -66.55
N GLY A 32 8.61 6.42 -67.12
CA GLY A 32 9.28 6.95 -68.29
C GLY A 32 8.82 6.21 -69.58
N ARG A 33 8.11 6.94 -70.39
CA ARG A 33 7.76 6.58 -71.77
C ARG A 33 9.01 6.21 -72.58
N CYS A 34 8.87 5.18 -73.35
CA CYS A 34 9.47 5.26 -74.73
C CYS A 34 8.69 4.42 -75.74
N SER A 35 8.40 5.12 -76.77
CA SER A 35 7.65 4.77 -77.96
C SER A 35 8.47 3.95 -78.94
N SER A 36 7.76 3.28 -79.76
CA SER A 36 7.89 3.14 -81.21
C SER A 36 8.41 1.80 -81.77
N PHE A 37 7.56 1.26 -82.56
CA PHE A 37 7.60 0.91 -84.02
C PHE A 37 7.94 -0.55 -84.42
N ARG A 38 6.96 -1.07 -85.18
CA ARG A 38 6.96 -1.88 -86.40
C ARG A 38 6.94 -3.40 -86.22
N ALA A 39 5.79 -3.99 -86.41
CA ALA A 39 5.21 -4.50 -87.69
C ALA A 39 5.87 -5.77 -88.17
N CYS A 40 5.16 -6.91 -88.11
CA CYS A 40 4.83 -7.74 -89.28
C CYS A 40 4.09 -9.05 -88.88
N LYS A 41 3.01 -9.25 -89.50
CA LYS A 41 2.22 -10.52 -89.55
C LYS A 41 3.04 -11.62 -90.12
N PRO A 42 2.70 -12.90 -89.82
CA PRO A 42 1.54 -13.46 -90.51
C PRO A 42 0.57 -14.34 -89.67
N ILE A 43 -0.68 -14.26 -90.07
CA ILE A 43 -1.83 -15.06 -89.92
C ILE A 43 -1.62 -16.51 -90.41
N LEU A 44 -2.23 -17.50 -89.72
CA LEU A 44 -2.44 -18.92 -89.99
C LEU A 44 -1.61 -19.88 -89.11
N ALA A 45 -2.03 -19.98 -87.79
CA ALA A 45 -1.89 -21.22 -87.02
C ALA A 45 -2.83 -21.21 -85.77
N GLY A 46 -3.83 -20.29 -85.68
CA GLY A 46 -4.64 -20.13 -84.49
C GLY A 46 -5.93 -20.88 -84.40
N PHE A 47 -6.36 -21.62 -85.41
CA PHE A 47 -7.66 -22.30 -85.50
C PHE A 47 -7.66 -23.78 -85.03
N VAL A 48 -6.57 -24.49 -84.89
CA VAL A 48 -6.53 -25.88 -84.43
C VAL A 48 -6.15 -25.97 -82.94
N LEU A 49 -5.46 -25.03 -82.35
CA LEU A 49 -5.15 -25.03 -80.89
C LEU A 49 -6.30 -24.54 -80.02
N GLY A 50 -7.21 -23.72 -80.57
CA GLY A 50 -8.41 -23.23 -79.81
C GLY A 50 -9.47 -24.29 -79.63
N ALA A 51 -9.64 -25.25 -80.53
CA ALA A 51 -10.60 -26.33 -80.43
C ALA A 51 -10.15 -27.49 -79.53
N MET A 52 -8.80 -27.72 -79.35
CA MET A 52 -8.33 -28.68 -78.39
C MET A 52 -8.28 -28.19 -76.94
N LEU A 53 -8.08 -26.87 -76.72
CA LEU A 53 -8.13 -26.23 -75.37
C LEU A 53 -9.57 -26.10 -74.87
N SER A 54 -10.56 -25.91 -75.75
CA SER A 54 -11.97 -25.91 -75.39
C SER A 54 -12.56 -27.26 -75.03
N LEU A 55 -12.06 -28.35 -75.64
CA LEU A 55 -12.44 -29.73 -75.32
C LEU A 55 -11.77 -30.28 -74.07
N GLN A 56 -10.55 -29.81 -73.73
CA GLN A 56 -9.90 -30.14 -72.44
C GLN A 56 -10.51 -29.43 -71.31
N GLY A 57 -10.91 -28.15 -71.48
CA GLY A 57 -11.65 -27.37 -70.44
C GLY A 57 -13.00 -27.92 -70.10
N VAL A 58 -13.77 -28.48 -71.06
CA VAL A 58 -15.07 -29.15 -70.86
C VAL A 58 -14.92 -30.54 -70.21
N HIS A 59 -13.81 -31.29 -70.48
CA HIS A 59 -13.57 -32.58 -69.83
C HIS A 59 -13.05 -32.38 -68.40
N ALA A 60 -12.19 -31.40 -68.13
CA ALA A 60 -11.75 -31.03 -66.78
C ALA A 60 -12.91 -30.55 -65.92
N ALA A 61 -13.74 -29.59 -66.42
CA ALA A 61 -14.93 -29.13 -65.72
C ALA A 61 -15.97 -30.21 -65.42
N ARG A 62 -16.10 -31.25 -66.34
CA ARG A 62 -16.97 -32.38 -66.06
C ARG A 62 -16.38 -33.38 -65.05
N SER A 63 -15.07 -33.57 -65.00
CA SER A 63 -14.41 -34.35 -63.95
C SER A 63 -14.50 -33.73 -62.58
N ASP A 64 -14.35 -32.45 -62.52
CA ASP A 64 -14.43 -31.65 -61.25
C ASP A 64 -15.84 -31.68 -60.65
N SER A 65 -16.90 -31.57 -61.46
CA SER A 65 -18.27 -31.63 -60.97
C SER A 65 -18.68 -33.06 -60.55
N VAL A 66 -18.16 -34.14 -61.18
CA VAL A 66 -18.39 -35.50 -60.68
C VAL A 66 -17.69 -35.81 -59.40
N GLN A 67 -16.49 -35.23 -59.20
CA GLN A 67 -15.73 -35.33 -57.96
C GLN A 67 -16.41 -34.55 -56.82
N ALA A 68 -16.89 -33.35 -57.11
CA ALA A 68 -17.65 -32.56 -56.18
C ALA A 68 -18.93 -33.28 -55.68
N ALA A 69 -19.66 -33.95 -56.61
CA ALA A 69 -20.85 -34.74 -56.27
C ALA A 69 -20.50 -35.91 -55.32
N ARG A 70 -19.39 -36.60 -55.53
CA ARG A 70 -18.92 -37.65 -54.61
C ARG A 70 -18.60 -37.15 -53.21
N TYR A 71 -17.89 -36.03 -53.09
CA TYR A 71 -17.63 -35.42 -51.82
C TYR A 71 -18.89 -34.97 -51.11
N HIS A 72 -19.86 -34.44 -51.85
CA HIS A 72 -21.17 -34.07 -51.33
C HIS A 72 -21.92 -35.29 -50.76
N GLU A 73 -21.99 -36.41 -51.47
CA GLU A 73 -22.63 -37.65 -51.00
C GLU A 73 -21.91 -38.23 -49.75
N ASP A 74 -20.57 -38.23 -49.73
CA ASP A 74 -19.83 -38.64 -48.53
C ASP A 74 -20.11 -37.71 -47.34
N ALA A 75 -20.19 -36.37 -47.54
CA ALA A 75 -20.56 -35.41 -46.52
C ALA A 75 -21.97 -35.68 -45.97
N LEU A 76 -22.94 -35.95 -46.82
CA LEU A 76 -24.29 -36.35 -46.43
C LEU A 76 -24.31 -37.61 -45.56
N ALA A 77 -23.62 -38.65 -46.01
CA ALA A 77 -23.55 -39.91 -45.28
C ALA A 77 -22.89 -39.74 -43.89
N ARG A 78 -21.83 -38.89 -43.78
CA ARG A 78 -21.18 -38.53 -42.50
C ARG A 78 -22.08 -37.77 -41.60
N LEU A 79 -22.79 -36.78 -42.14
CA LEU A 79 -23.73 -35.97 -41.38
C LEU A 79 -24.88 -36.80 -40.81
N ALA A 80 -25.37 -37.78 -41.59
CA ALA A 80 -26.37 -38.76 -41.15
C ALA A 80 -25.88 -39.65 -40.00
N ARG A 81 -24.57 -39.98 -39.98
CA ARG A 81 -23.90 -40.72 -38.88
C ARG A 81 -23.45 -39.85 -37.74
N ASN A 82 -23.80 -38.54 -37.79
CA ASN A 82 -23.39 -37.51 -36.81
C ASN A 82 -21.86 -37.29 -36.73
N ASP A 83 -21.08 -37.66 -37.77
CA ASP A 83 -19.68 -37.25 -37.94
C ASP A 83 -19.64 -35.85 -38.54
N VAL A 84 -19.92 -34.83 -37.69
CA VAL A 84 -20.02 -33.43 -38.12
C VAL A 84 -18.67 -32.87 -38.60
N PRO A 85 -17.51 -33.14 -37.95
CA PRO A 85 -16.23 -32.68 -38.46
C PRO A 85 -15.87 -33.28 -39.80
N GLY A 86 -16.10 -34.59 -39.98
CA GLY A 86 -15.88 -35.26 -41.24
C GLY A 86 -16.78 -34.74 -42.34
N ALA A 87 -18.05 -34.46 -42.06
CA ALA A 87 -18.98 -33.88 -43.00
C ALA A 87 -18.55 -32.46 -43.45
N ILE A 88 -18.05 -31.63 -42.55
CA ILE A 88 -17.51 -30.29 -42.87
C ILE A 88 -16.33 -30.40 -43.83
N ILE A 89 -15.41 -31.33 -43.60
CA ILE A 89 -14.24 -31.52 -44.47
C ILE A 89 -14.69 -31.91 -45.88
N GLN A 90 -15.57 -32.87 -45.98
CA GLN A 90 -16.00 -33.37 -47.30
C GLN A 90 -16.88 -32.35 -48.03
N ALA A 91 -17.74 -31.63 -47.31
CA ALA A 91 -18.53 -30.56 -47.90
C ALA A 91 -17.64 -29.37 -48.38
N ARG A 92 -16.57 -29.04 -47.66
CA ARG A 92 -15.55 -28.09 -48.15
C ARG A 92 -14.82 -28.58 -49.39
N ASN A 93 -14.47 -29.85 -49.43
CA ASN A 93 -13.85 -30.46 -50.63
C ASN A 93 -14.80 -30.37 -51.81
N ALA A 94 -16.10 -30.63 -51.62
CA ALA A 94 -17.11 -30.46 -52.66
C ALA A 94 -17.18 -29.05 -53.20
N VAL A 95 -17.25 -28.05 -52.30
CA VAL A 95 -17.28 -26.60 -52.65
C VAL A 95 -15.96 -26.19 -53.35
N GLN A 96 -14.82 -26.73 -52.94
CA GLN A 96 -13.55 -26.44 -53.55
C GLN A 96 -13.42 -26.98 -54.99
N GLN A 97 -14.00 -28.12 -55.24
CA GLN A 97 -14.02 -28.75 -56.57
C GLN A 97 -15.03 -28.04 -57.52
N ASP A 98 -16.18 -27.68 -56.99
CA ASP A 98 -17.21 -26.98 -57.74
C ASP A 98 -17.89 -25.88 -56.87
N LYS A 99 -17.43 -24.65 -57.05
CA LYS A 99 -17.95 -23.48 -56.35
C LYS A 99 -19.41 -23.09 -56.72
N SER A 100 -19.93 -23.68 -57.77
CA SER A 100 -21.32 -23.46 -58.24
C SER A 100 -22.28 -24.55 -57.74
N LEU A 101 -21.77 -25.57 -57.03
CA LEU A 101 -22.59 -26.67 -56.55
C LEU A 101 -23.44 -26.21 -55.34
N LEU A 102 -24.62 -25.69 -55.61
CA LEU A 102 -25.55 -25.16 -54.63
C LEU A 102 -25.79 -26.14 -53.47
N ALA A 103 -25.99 -27.43 -53.77
CA ALA A 103 -26.26 -28.42 -52.74
C ALA A 103 -25.10 -28.55 -51.72
N ALA A 104 -23.80 -28.40 -52.17
CA ALA A 104 -22.67 -28.46 -51.30
C ALA A 104 -22.59 -27.27 -50.31
N HIS A 105 -22.90 -26.05 -50.75
CA HIS A 105 -23.01 -24.89 -49.90
C HIS A 105 -24.11 -25.01 -48.85
N VAL A 106 -25.30 -25.50 -49.25
CA VAL A 106 -26.41 -25.75 -48.29
C VAL A 106 -26.00 -26.81 -47.27
N LEU A 107 -25.35 -27.92 -47.71
CA LEU A 107 -24.89 -28.97 -46.79
C LEU A 107 -23.79 -28.48 -45.87
N LEU A 108 -22.80 -27.77 -46.42
CA LEU A 108 -21.72 -27.15 -45.60
C LEU A 108 -22.27 -26.18 -44.56
N GLY A 109 -23.21 -25.30 -44.95
CA GLY A 109 -23.88 -24.40 -44.03
C GLY A 109 -24.63 -25.14 -42.91
N LYS A 110 -25.38 -26.23 -43.25
CA LYS A 110 -26.04 -27.07 -42.24
C LYS A 110 -25.07 -27.80 -41.32
N ALA A 111 -23.94 -28.31 -41.87
CA ALA A 111 -22.92 -28.98 -41.06
C ALA A 111 -22.19 -28.00 -40.13
N LEU A 112 -21.82 -26.80 -40.62
CA LEU A 112 -21.23 -25.75 -39.83
C LEU A 112 -22.16 -25.25 -38.71
N LEU A 113 -23.46 -25.13 -39.00
CA LEU A 113 -24.47 -24.78 -38.01
C LEU A 113 -24.55 -25.81 -36.87
N ARG A 114 -24.49 -27.12 -37.22
CA ARG A 114 -24.44 -28.20 -36.22
C ARG A 114 -23.13 -28.20 -35.39
N ASP A 115 -22.04 -27.74 -35.96
CA ASP A 115 -20.76 -27.55 -35.25
C ASP A 115 -20.69 -26.27 -34.44
N GLY A 116 -21.75 -25.44 -34.42
CA GLY A 116 -21.79 -24.16 -33.72
C GLY A 116 -21.07 -23.03 -34.43
N GLN A 117 -20.58 -23.22 -35.66
CA GLN A 117 -19.90 -22.18 -36.46
C GLN A 117 -20.93 -21.31 -37.22
N ALA A 118 -21.78 -20.58 -36.46
CA ALA A 118 -22.92 -19.86 -37.00
C ALA A 118 -22.57 -18.80 -38.06
N ALA A 119 -21.45 -18.05 -37.86
CA ALA A 119 -20.99 -17.06 -38.84
C ALA A 119 -20.53 -17.66 -40.15
N ALA A 120 -19.83 -18.82 -40.10
CA ALA A 120 -19.42 -19.53 -41.29
C ALA A 120 -20.64 -20.17 -42.00
N ALA A 121 -21.62 -20.69 -41.24
CA ALA A 121 -22.86 -21.20 -41.77
C ALA A 121 -23.68 -20.11 -42.47
N GLU A 122 -23.75 -18.92 -41.90
CA GLU A 122 -24.39 -17.74 -42.50
C GLU A 122 -23.80 -17.41 -43.87
N ALA A 123 -22.46 -17.36 -43.96
CA ALA A 123 -21.74 -17.06 -45.19
C ALA A 123 -22.06 -18.11 -46.31
N GLU A 124 -22.10 -19.38 -45.95
CA GLU A 124 -22.42 -20.45 -46.90
C GLU A 124 -23.87 -20.41 -47.35
N PHE A 125 -24.84 -20.07 -46.48
CA PHE A 125 -26.25 -19.86 -46.85
C PHE A 125 -26.44 -18.64 -47.75
N GLU A 126 -25.73 -17.55 -47.56
CA GLU A 126 -25.73 -16.39 -48.46
C GLU A 126 -25.17 -16.79 -49.87
N VAL A 127 -24.13 -17.56 -49.95
CA VAL A 127 -23.61 -18.07 -51.22
C VAL A 127 -24.67 -18.97 -51.90
N ALA A 128 -25.28 -19.86 -51.10
CA ALA A 128 -26.34 -20.73 -51.63
C ALA A 128 -27.52 -19.93 -52.18
N LEU A 129 -27.99 -18.89 -51.51
CA LEU A 129 -29.04 -17.98 -51.97
C LEU A 129 -28.63 -17.26 -53.26
N ASN A 130 -27.38 -16.78 -53.37
CA ASN A 130 -26.86 -16.15 -54.57
C ASN A 130 -26.77 -17.11 -55.76
N LEU A 131 -26.58 -18.41 -55.47
CA LEU A 131 -26.62 -19.46 -56.46
C LEU A 131 -28.05 -19.93 -56.82
N GLY A 132 -29.06 -19.35 -56.24
CA GLY A 132 -30.47 -19.60 -56.54
C GLY A 132 -31.18 -20.58 -55.61
N ALA A 133 -30.67 -20.84 -54.42
CA ALA A 133 -31.36 -21.62 -53.41
C ALA A 133 -32.72 -21.01 -53.05
N SER A 134 -33.74 -21.85 -52.83
CA SER A 134 -35.02 -21.37 -52.35
C SER A 134 -34.98 -20.92 -50.91
N MET A 135 -35.47 -19.72 -50.61
CA MET A 135 -35.65 -19.27 -49.25
C MET A 135 -36.60 -20.19 -48.45
N THR A 136 -37.52 -20.87 -49.10
CA THR A 136 -38.41 -21.83 -48.43
C THR A 136 -37.65 -22.96 -47.73
N GLU A 137 -36.52 -23.44 -48.34
CA GLU A 137 -35.68 -24.50 -47.74
C GLU A 137 -34.65 -23.96 -46.75
N LEU A 138 -34.23 -22.72 -46.91
CA LEU A 138 -33.17 -22.12 -46.11
C LEU A 138 -33.70 -21.29 -44.94
N ALA A 139 -34.98 -20.88 -44.93
CA ALA A 139 -35.51 -19.98 -43.92
C ALA A 139 -35.25 -20.45 -42.50
N GLN A 140 -35.42 -21.71 -42.19
CA GLN A 140 -35.20 -22.30 -40.88
C GLN A 140 -33.67 -22.40 -40.54
N PRO A 141 -32.79 -23.08 -41.31
CA PRO A 141 -31.40 -23.17 -40.93
C PRO A 141 -30.65 -21.84 -41.03
N TYR A 142 -30.98 -21.02 -42.00
CA TYR A 142 -30.37 -19.68 -42.10
C TYR A 142 -30.83 -18.75 -40.97
N GLY A 143 -32.15 -18.77 -40.62
CA GLY A 143 -32.72 -18.06 -39.49
C GLY A 143 -32.04 -18.48 -38.19
N THR A 144 -31.82 -19.78 -38.00
CA THR A 144 -31.07 -20.30 -36.82
C THR A 144 -29.64 -19.79 -36.76
N ALA A 145 -28.92 -19.78 -37.90
CA ALA A 145 -27.56 -19.25 -37.97
C ALA A 145 -27.53 -17.75 -37.59
N LEU A 146 -28.44 -16.94 -38.12
CA LEU A 146 -28.56 -15.51 -37.78
C LEU A 146 -28.90 -15.27 -36.31
N MET A 147 -29.77 -16.09 -35.73
CA MET A 147 -30.10 -16.02 -34.31
C MET A 147 -28.87 -16.36 -33.43
N MET A 148 -28.19 -17.46 -33.73
CA MET A 148 -27.00 -17.89 -32.99
C MET A 148 -25.86 -16.87 -33.06
N PHE A 149 -25.76 -16.14 -34.18
CA PHE A 149 -24.77 -15.08 -34.36
C PHE A 149 -25.23 -13.73 -33.82
N GLY A 150 -26.50 -13.63 -33.37
CA GLY A 150 -27.11 -12.41 -32.83
C GLY A 150 -27.41 -11.34 -33.87
N ASN A 151 -27.58 -11.72 -35.15
CA ASN A 151 -27.90 -10.79 -36.24
C ASN A 151 -29.41 -10.66 -36.45
N SER A 152 -30.10 -10.18 -35.40
CA SER A 152 -31.55 -10.03 -35.37
C SER A 152 -32.06 -9.07 -36.46
N GLU A 153 -31.29 -8.03 -36.80
CA GLU A 153 -31.61 -7.07 -37.84
C GLU A 153 -31.65 -7.73 -39.22
N LYS A 154 -30.59 -8.50 -39.56
CA LYS A 154 -30.54 -9.23 -40.84
C LYS A 154 -31.62 -10.32 -40.93
N LEU A 155 -31.93 -11.01 -39.82
CA LEU A 155 -33.03 -11.97 -39.75
C LEU A 155 -34.36 -11.31 -40.11
N LEU A 156 -34.67 -10.19 -39.47
CA LEU A 156 -35.93 -9.49 -39.71
C LEU A 156 -36.04 -8.95 -41.16
N ALA A 157 -34.92 -8.53 -41.74
CA ALA A 157 -34.87 -8.01 -43.11
C ALA A 157 -34.98 -9.11 -44.18
N ARG A 158 -34.26 -10.26 -43.99
CA ARG A 158 -34.08 -11.27 -45.01
C ARG A 158 -35.08 -12.40 -44.94
N ILE A 159 -35.53 -12.84 -43.75
CA ILE A 159 -36.38 -13.99 -43.53
C ILE A 159 -37.82 -13.58 -43.23
N LYS A 160 -38.64 -13.62 -44.27
CA LYS A 160 -40.07 -13.26 -44.17
C LYS A 160 -40.93 -14.51 -44.09
N PRO A 161 -42.06 -14.46 -43.38
CA PRO A 161 -42.97 -15.62 -43.23
C PRO A 161 -43.80 -15.89 -44.47
N ASP A 162 -43.80 -15.00 -45.45
CA ASP A 162 -44.68 -15.07 -46.64
C ASP A 162 -44.22 -16.17 -47.62
N GLY A 163 -45.16 -16.89 -48.16
CA GLY A 163 -44.88 -18.01 -49.09
C GLY A 163 -44.40 -19.31 -48.47
N LEU A 164 -44.26 -19.34 -47.12
CA LEU A 164 -43.87 -20.58 -46.42
C LEU A 164 -45.08 -21.44 -46.07
N GLY A 165 -44.91 -22.77 -46.04
CA GLY A 165 -45.89 -23.70 -45.49
C GLY A 165 -46.14 -23.45 -43.97
N ALA A 166 -47.27 -23.92 -43.48
CA ALA A 166 -47.78 -23.64 -42.12
C ALA A 166 -46.72 -23.82 -41.01
N SER A 167 -46.04 -24.98 -41.01
CA SER A 167 -45.05 -25.31 -40.02
C SER A 167 -43.79 -24.42 -40.12
N ALA A 168 -43.21 -24.25 -41.32
CA ALA A 168 -42.08 -23.37 -41.56
C ALA A 168 -42.42 -21.89 -41.25
N ARG A 169 -43.64 -21.47 -41.55
CA ARG A 169 -44.14 -20.13 -41.18
C ARG A 169 -44.19 -19.91 -39.67
N ALA A 170 -44.67 -20.90 -38.91
CA ALA A 170 -44.71 -20.84 -37.45
C ALA A 170 -43.30 -20.78 -36.83
N GLU A 171 -42.36 -21.57 -37.37
CA GLU A 171 -40.96 -21.53 -36.92
C GLU A 171 -40.27 -20.19 -37.21
N VAL A 172 -40.46 -19.66 -38.45
CA VAL A 172 -39.90 -18.32 -38.79
C VAL A 172 -40.51 -17.22 -37.93
N LEU A 173 -41.83 -17.25 -37.68
CA LEU A 173 -42.50 -16.29 -36.82
C LEU A 173 -41.98 -16.36 -35.36
N ALA A 174 -41.69 -17.56 -34.86
CA ALA A 174 -41.06 -17.74 -33.56
C ALA A 174 -39.63 -17.13 -33.51
N MET A 175 -38.82 -17.33 -34.54
CA MET A 175 -37.50 -16.71 -34.67
C MET A 175 -37.60 -15.18 -34.78
N ARG A 176 -38.56 -14.66 -35.55
CA ARG A 176 -38.78 -13.21 -35.66
C ARG A 176 -39.24 -12.60 -34.33
N ALA A 177 -40.05 -13.34 -33.55
CA ALA A 177 -40.41 -12.90 -32.20
C ALA A 177 -39.19 -12.69 -31.30
N ALA A 178 -38.26 -13.66 -31.28
CA ALA A 178 -36.99 -13.56 -30.55
C ALA A 178 -36.15 -12.37 -31.06
N ALA A 179 -36.07 -12.20 -32.40
CA ALA A 179 -35.34 -11.08 -33.00
C ALA A 179 -35.90 -9.71 -32.66
N HIS A 180 -37.26 -9.58 -32.63
CA HIS A 180 -37.92 -8.36 -32.18
C HIS A 180 -37.69 -8.08 -30.69
N ALA A 181 -37.71 -9.12 -29.85
CA ALA A 181 -37.41 -9.00 -28.42
C ALA A 181 -35.95 -8.53 -28.18
N ASP A 182 -34.99 -9.05 -28.94
CA ASP A 182 -33.60 -8.63 -28.87
C ASP A 182 -33.40 -7.16 -29.28
N GLN A 183 -34.22 -6.64 -30.15
CA GLN A 183 -34.27 -5.20 -30.51
C GLN A 183 -35.07 -4.33 -29.54
N GLY A 184 -35.63 -4.91 -28.49
CA GLY A 184 -36.46 -4.20 -27.51
C GLY A 184 -37.93 -3.93 -27.99
N ASN A 185 -38.32 -4.43 -29.18
CA ASN A 185 -39.65 -4.26 -29.72
C ASN A 185 -40.58 -5.38 -29.21
N MET A 186 -40.93 -5.29 -27.91
CA MET A 186 -41.77 -6.29 -27.25
C MET A 186 -43.13 -6.47 -27.88
N LYS A 187 -43.74 -5.37 -28.36
CA LYS A 187 -45.08 -5.42 -29.01
C LYS A 187 -45.04 -6.27 -30.28
N ALA A 188 -44.05 -6.07 -31.14
CA ALA A 188 -43.86 -6.87 -32.35
C ALA A 188 -43.48 -8.32 -32.03
N ALA A 189 -42.75 -8.56 -30.97
CA ALA A 189 -42.38 -9.90 -30.52
C ALA A 189 -43.65 -10.71 -30.13
N TRP A 190 -44.53 -10.13 -29.30
CA TRP A 190 -45.80 -10.78 -28.91
C TRP A 190 -46.71 -11.02 -30.10
N LEU A 191 -46.81 -10.05 -31.03
CA LEU A 191 -47.63 -10.20 -32.25
C LEU A 191 -47.12 -11.38 -33.11
N ALA A 192 -45.81 -11.49 -33.33
CA ALA A 192 -45.22 -12.58 -34.10
C ALA A 192 -45.48 -13.97 -33.45
N ILE A 193 -45.49 -14.06 -32.12
CA ILE A 193 -45.84 -15.29 -31.40
C ILE A 193 -47.32 -15.66 -31.69
N ASP A 194 -48.21 -14.71 -31.55
CA ASP A 194 -49.65 -14.97 -31.75
C ASP A 194 -49.95 -15.34 -33.20
N GLU A 195 -49.32 -14.67 -34.19
CA GLU A 195 -49.40 -15.05 -35.60
C GLU A 195 -48.83 -16.48 -35.85
N GLY A 196 -47.75 -16.85 -35.15
CA GLY A 196 -47.14 -18.19 -35.26
C GLY A 196 -48.11 -19.29 -34.75
N LYS A 197 -48.80 -19.06 -33.64
CA LYS A 197 -49.81 -20.00 -33.12
C LYS A 197 -51.00 -20.17 -34.08
N VAL A 198 -51.35 -19.10 -34.77
CA VAL A 198 -52.41 -19.16 -35.79
C VAL A 198 -51.93 -19.87 -37.04
N ALA A 199 -50.70 -19.67 -37.45
CA ALA A 199 -50.13 -20.29 -38.65
C ALA A 199 -50.08 -21.81 -38.56
N ASP A 200 -49.67 -22.36 -37.42
CA ASP A 200 -49.70 -23.80 -37.13
C ASP A 200 -49.97 -24.04 -35.64
N PRO A 201 -51.24 -24.34 -35.27
CA PRO A 201 -51.62 -24.64 -33.90
C PRO A 201 -50.96 -25.88 -33.27
N ARG A 202 -50.34 -26.73 -34.09
CA ARG A 202 -49.64 -27.94 -33.65
C ARG A 202 -48.11 -27.73 -33.52
N SER A 203 -47.62 -26.56 -33.88
CA SER A 203 -46.19 -26.26 -33.77
C SER A 203 -45.83 -25.87 -32.32
N LEU A 204 -44.78 -26.46 -31.79
CA LEU A 204 -44.20 -26.12 -30.50
C LEU A 204 -43.35 -24.83 -30.54
N ALA A 205 -42.90 -24.39 -31.73
CA ALA A 205 -41.95 -23.27 -31.83
C ALA A 205 -42.53 -21.95 -31.30
N PRO A 206 -43.77 -21.51 -31.62
CA PRO A 206 -44.36 -20.31 -31.06
C PRO A 206 -44.60 -20.39 -29.55
N LEU A 207 -44.96 -21.58 -29.03
CA LEU A 207 -45.13 -21.77 -27.57
C LEU A 207 -43.79 -21.69 -26.83
N ARG A 208 -42.73 -22.26 -27.38
CA ARG A 208 -41.37 -22.10 -26.82
C ARG A 208 -40.89 -20.64 -26.82
N ALA A 209 -41.14 -19.92 -27.93
CA ALA A 209 -40.85 -18.49 -28.01
C ALA A 209 -41.67 -17.67 -26.99
N GLU A 210 -42.95 -18.06 -26.75
CA GLU A 210 -43.77 -17.44 -25.72
C GLU A 210 -43.22 -17.68 -24.32
N ILE A 211 -42.79 -18.89 -24.01
CA ILE A 211 -42.22 -19.26 -22.73
C ILE A 211 -40.93 -18.43 -22.49
N ASP A 212 -40.03 -18.39 -23.48
CA ASP A 212 -38.76 -17.66 -23.39
C ASP A 212 -38.99 -16.16 -23.18
N LEU A 213 -39.86 -15.55 -23.97
CA LEU A 213 -40.19 -14.14 -23.87
C LEU A 213 -40.86 -13.79 -22.53
N ALA A 214 -41.77 -14.65 -22.06
CA ALA A 214 -42.46 -14.46 -20.78
C ALA A 214 -41.49 -14.58 -19.59
N LEU A 215 -40.51 -15.51 -19.66
CA LEU A 215 -39.41 -15.62 -18.67
C LEU A 215 -38.51 -14.37 -18.67
N ARG A 216 -38.12 -13.89 -19.84
CA ARG A 216 -37.33 -12.67 -20.04
C ARG A 216 -38.02 -11.41 -19.47
N THR A 217 -39.35 -11.34 -19.64
CA THR A 217 -40.16 -10.23 -19.13
C THR A 217 -40.67 -10.44 -17.70
N ARG A 218 -40.25 -11.54 -17.03
CA ARG A 218 -40.68 -11.93 -15.68
C ARG A 218 -42.20 -12.17 -15.54
N ASP A 219 -42.90 -12.45 -16.66
CA ASP A 219 -44.31 -12.84 -16.66
C ASP A 219 -44.44 -14.36 -16.42
N THR A 220 -44.15 -14.77 -15.18
CA THR A 220 -44.17 -16.18 -14.76
C THR A 220 -45.56 -16.85 -14.98
N PRO A 221 -46.71 -16.19 -14.75
CA PRO A 221 -48.02 -16.77 -15.05
C PRO A 221 -48.21 -17.13 -16.52
N ARG A 222 -47.79 -16.25 -17.43
CA ARG A 222 -47.89 -16.46 -18.88
C ARG A 222 -46.93 -17.57 -19.34
N ALA A 223 -45.65 -17.56 -18.80
CA ALA A 223 -44.71 -18.63 -19.07
C ALA A 223 -45.26 -20.00 -18.69
N ARG A 224 -45.88 -20.12 -17.52
CA ARG A 224 -46.47 -21.38 -17.04
C ARG A 224 -47.62 -21.83 -17.92
N LYS A 225 -48.55 -20.93 -18.29
CA LYS A 225 -49.67 -21.24 -19.17
C LYS A 225 -49.22 -21.73 -20.53
N ALA A 226 -48.22 -21.10 -21.12
CA ALA A 226 -47.64 -21.51 -22.40
C ALA A 226 -46.93 -22.86 -22.31
N LEU A 227 -46.19 -23.09 -21.17
CA LEU A 227 -45.51 -24.36 -20.92
C LEU A 227 -46.52 -25.50 -20.74
N ASP A 228 -47.58 -25.30 -19.96
CA ASP A 228 -48.64 -26.33 -19.77
C ASP A 228 -49.27 -26.73 -21.10
N ALA A 229 -49.55 -25.77 -22.00
CA ALA A 229 -50.04 -26.01 -23.34
C ALA A 229 -49.01 -26.81 -24.20
N ALA A 230 -47.73 -26.45 -24.13
CA ALA A 230 -46.67 -27.14 -24.86
C ALA A 230 -46.47 -28.59 -24.37
N VAL A 231 -46.47 -28.80 -23.06
CA VAL A 231 -46.33 -30.14 -22.43
C VAL A 231 -47.55 -31.03 -22.78
N ALA A 232 -48.76 -30.47 -22.82
CA ALA A 232 -49.94 -31.23 -23.27
C ALA A 232 -49.74 -31.81 -24.70
N MET A 233 -49.01 -31.09 -25.56
CA MET A 233 -48.71 -31.51 -26.91
C MET A 233 -47.55 -32.52 -26.99
N ALA A 234 -46.54 -32.35 -26.15
CA ALA A 234 -45.32 -33.18 -26.19
C ALA A 234 -44.80 -33.46 -24.76
N PRO A 235 -45.43 -34.35 -23.99
CA PRO A 235 -45.15 -34.57 -22.56
C PRO A 235 -43.80 -35.18 -22.26
N ARG A 236 -43.10 -35.75 -23.28
CA ARG A 236 -41.75 -36.33 -23.14
C ARG A 236 -40.65 -35.53 -23.84
N ASP A 237 -41.01 -34.32 -24.30
CA ASP A 237 -40.02 -33.44 -24.92
C ASP A 237 -39.01 -32.96 -23.90
N ALA A 238 -37.72 -33.24 -24.14
CA ALA A 238 -36.63 -32.97 -23.19
C ALA A 238 -36.47 -31.47 -22.91
N GLN A 239 -36.72 -30.59 -23.90
CA GLN A 239 -36.61 -29.13 -23.70
C GLN A 239 -37.76 -28.62 -22.87
N LEU A 240 -38.97 -29.13 -23.05
CA LEU A 240 -40.11 -28.71 -22.19
C LEU A 240 -39.98 -29.19 -20.78
N LEU A 241 -39.45 -30.41 -20.56
CA LEU A 241 -39.09 -30.91 -19.23
C LEU A 241 -38.02 -30.04 -18.57
N HIS A 242 -37.01 -29.63 -19.34
CA HIS A 242 -35.98 -28.66 -18.84
C HIS A 242 -36.65 -27.34 -18.42
N LEU A 243 -37.53 -26.75 -19.22
CA LEU A 243 -38.26 -25.52 -18.88
C LEU A 243 -39.16 -25.68 -17.66
N GLN A 244 -39.79 -26.87 -17.44
CA GLN A 244 -40.50 -27.17 -16.19
C GLN A 244 -39.53 -27.13 -14.99
N GLY A 245 -38.32 -27.67 -15.15
CA GLY A 245 -37.27 -27.56 -14.15
C GLY A 245 -36.96 -26.11 -13.83
N VAL A 246 -36.70 -25.28 -14.83
CA VAL A 246 -36.37 -23.84 -14.66
C VAL A 246 -37.51 -23.08 -13.94
N LEU A 247 -38.75 -23.29 -14.35
CA LEU A 247 -39.90 -22.63 -13.67
C LEU A 247 -40.13 -23.09 -12.24
N ASN A 248 -39.84 -24.36 -11.93
CA ASN A 248 -39.92 -24.86 -10.56
C ASN A 248 -38.75 -24.36 -9.71
N GLN A 249 -37.55 -24.22 -10.28
CA GLN A 249 -36.42 -23.58 -9.60
C GLN A 249 -36.74 -22.12 -9.25
N GLY A 250 -37.23 -21.34 -10.18
CA GLY A 250 -37.66 -19.94 -9.96
C GLY A 250 -38.78 -19.80 -8.92
N ALA A 251 -39.63 -20.83 -8.76
CA ALA A 251 -40.66 -20.92 -7.72
C ALA A 251 -40.16 -21.45 -6.36
N GLY A 252 -38.85 -21.70 -6.20
CA GLY A 252 -38.28 -22.29 -4.98
C GLY A 252 -38.60 -23.79 -4.76
N LYS A 253 -39.20 -24.48 -5.74
CA LYS A 253 -39.52 -25.90 -5.68
C LYS A 253 -38.35 -26.74 -6.13
N VAL A 254 -37.30 -26.72 -5.33
CA VAL A 254 -35.97 -27.27 -5.66
C VAL A 254 -36.01 -28.77 -6.01
N ALA A 255 -36.69 -29.57 -5.19
CA ALA A 255 -36.79 -31.02 -5.44
C ALA A 255 -37.47 -31.34 -6.78
N ALA A 256 -38.57 -30.64 -7.09
CA ALA A 256 -39.28 -30.78 -8.36
C ALA A 256 -38.39 -30.33 -9.56
N ALA A 257 -37.61 -29.26 -9.36
CA ALA A 257 -36.70 -28.78 -10.41
C ALA A 257 -35.64 -29.84 -10.74
N LEU A 258 -34.98 -30.44 -9.73
CA LEU A 258 -34.01 -31.51 -9.94
C LEU A 258 -34.61 -32.73 -10.63
N ASP A 259 -35.84 -33.13 -10.28
CA ASP A 259 -36.53 -34.25 -10.91
C ASP A 259 -36.85 -33.96 -12.38
N PHE A 260 -37.36 -32.77 -12.69
CA PHE A 260 -37.59 -32.40 -14.09
C PHE A 260 -36.32 -32.33 -14.93
N PHE A 261 -35.21 -31.80 -14.39
CA PHE A 261 -33.94 -31.84 -15.09
C PHE A 261 -33.46 -33.29 -15.30
N ALA A 262 -33.64 -34.19 -14.33
CA ALA A 262 -33.32 -35.61 -14.47
C ALA A 262 -34.18 -36.27 -15.55
N GLN A 263 -35.48 -35.99 -15.61
CA GLN A 263 -36.35 -36.47 -16.65
C GLN A 263 -35.97 -35.94 -18.04
N ALA A 264 -35.62 -34.64 -18.12
CA ALA A 264 -35.12 -34.06 -19.38
C ALA A 264 -33.87 -34.77 -19.89
N LEU A 265 -32.88 -35.05 -19.00
CA LEU A 265 -31.66 -35.78 -19.34
C LEU A 265 -31.90 -37.29 -19.63
N LYS A 266 -32.97 -37.87 -19.09
CA LYS A 266 -33.40 -39.21 -19.45
C LYS A 266 -34.04 -39.25 -20.85
N ALA A 267 -34.75 -38.19 -21.23
CA ALA A 267 -35.38 -38.07 -22.56
C ALA A 267 -34.32 -37.72 -23.64
N ASP A 268 -33.42 -36.80 -23.33
CA ASP A 268 -32.26 -36.49 -24.17
C ASP A 268 -30.99 -36.39 -23.30
N PRO A 269 -30.15 -37.43 -23.28
CA PRO A 269 -28.88 -37.44 -22.54
C PRO A 269 -27.85 -36.43 -23.04
N ARG A 270 -28.10 -35.74 -24.14
CA ARG A 270 -27.21 -34.74 -24.75
C ARG A 270 -27.72 -33.31 -24.57
N LEU A 271 -28.81 -33.10 -23.86
CA LEU A 271 -29.37 -31.77 -23.63
C LEU A 271 -28.46 -30.97 -22.71
N LEU A 272 -27.59 -30.14 -23.29
CA LEU A 272 -26.56 -29.36 -22.62
C LEU A 272 -27.15 -28.44 -21.56
N ASP A 273 -28.25 -27.73 -21.89
CA ASP A 273 -28.88 -26.76 -20.96
C ASP A 273 -29.42 -27.43 -19.70
N ALA A 274 -29.97 -28.68 -19.83
CA ALA A 274 -30.42 -29.41 -18.65
C ALA A 274 -29.26 -29.90 -17.75
N MET A 275 -28.10 -30.29 -18.35
CA MET A 275 -26.91 -30.62 -17.58
C MET A 275 -26.38 -29.39 -16.80
N VAL A 276 -26.25 -28.26 -17.48
CA VAL A 276 -25.79 -26.99 -16.88
C VAL A 276 -26.74 -26.53 -15.78
N ALA A 277 -28.05 -26.57 -16.02
CA ALA A 277 -29.05 -26.14 -15.04
C ALA A 277 -29.06 -27.06 -13.80
N ARG A 278 -29.00 -28.39 -13.98
CA ARG A 278 -28.94 -29.34 -12.86
C ARG A 278 -27.67 -29.18 -12.06
N ALA A 279 -26.53 -29.05 -12.74
CA ALA A 279 -25.24 -28.85 -12.10
C ALA A 279 -25.20 -27.54 -11.30
N SER A 280 -25.71 -26.43 -11.86
CA SER A 280 -25.82 -25.15 -11.15
C SER A 280 -26.63 -25.31 -9.88
N LEU A 281 -27.83 -25.91 -9.98
CA LEU A 281 -28.70 -26.09 -8.82
C LEU A 281 -28.08 -26.99 -7.74
N LEU A 282 -27.33 -28.03 -8.12
CA LEU A 282 -26.61 -28.90 -7.18
C LEU A 282 -25.49 -28.14 -6.46
N ILE A 283 -24.79 -27.24 -7.15
CA ILE A 283 -23.76 -26.39 -6.52
C ILE A 283 -24.41 -25.42 -5.52
N ASP A 284 -25.53 -24.79 -5.89
CA ASP A 284 -26.29 -23.89 -5.00
C ASP A 284 -26.76 -24.61 -3.73
N LEU A 285 -27.08 -25.90 -3.83
CA LEU A 285 -27.44 -26.77 -2.71
C LEU A 285 -26.27 -27.29 -1.89
N GLN A 286 -25.04 -26.80 -2.13
CA GLN A 286 -23.82 -27.26 -1.49
C GLN A 286 -23.50 -28.75 -1.74
N ARG A 287 -23.90 -29.26 -2.93
CA ARG A 287 -23.67 -30.64 -3.40
C ARG A 287 -22.79 -30.66 -4.66
N PRO A 288 -21.58 -30.01 -4.61
CA PRO A 288 -20.75 -29.79 -5.80
C PRO A 288 -20.23 -31.10 -6.42
N ASP A 289 -20.03 -32.16 -5.63
CA ASP A 289 -19.55 -33.45 -6.14
C ASP A 289 -20.55 -34.14 -7.04
N GLU A 290 -21.84 -33.97 -6.80
CA GLU A 290 -22.91 -34.53 -7.62
C GLU A 290 -23.08 -33.76 -8.95
N ALA A 291 -22.62 -32.50 -9.02
CA ALA A 291 -22.66 -31.71 -10.24
C ALA A 291 -21.55 -32.13 -11.25
N MET A 292 -20.43 -32.68 -10.79
CA MET A 292 -19.27 -32.94 -11.62
C MET A 292 -19.54 -33.88 -12.81
N PRO A 293 -20.29 -35.03 -12.65
CA PRO A 293 -20.62 -35.90 -13.76
C PRO A 293 -21.37 -35.21 -14.91
N ASP A 294 -22.27 -34.28 -14.59
CA ASP A 294 -22.99 -33.52 -15.61
C ASP A 294 -22.06 -32.54 -16.32
N LEU A 295 -21.18 -31.88 -15.59
CA LEU A 295 -20.21 -30.93 -16.13
C LEU A 295 -19.15 -31.62 -17.01
N GLU A 296 -18.75 -32.86 -16.69
CA GLU A 296 -17.83 -33.61 -17.51
C GLU A 296 -18.49 -34.04 -18.83
N ARG A 297 -19.74 -34.51 -18.78
CA ARG A 297 -20.50 -34.82 -19.97
C ARG A 297 -20.80 -33.60 -20.84
N ALA A 298 -21.16 -32.50 -20.23
CA ALA A 298 -21.36 -31.25 -20.92
C ALA A 298 -20.09 -30.73 -21.59
N ALA A 299 -18.92 -30.85 -20.93
CA ALA A 299 -17.63 -30.50 -21.52
C ALA A 299 -17.22 -31.39 -22.70
N ALA A 300 -17.56 -32.68 -22.62
CA ALA A 300 -17.35 -33.63 -23.75
C ALA A 300 -18.22 -33.31 -24.96
N LEU A 301 -19.45 -32.80 -24.74
CA LEU A 301 -20.37 -32.38 -25.79
C LEU A 301 -20.00 -31.05 -26.43
N SER A 302 -19.54 -30.09 -25.63
CA SER A 302 -19.18 -28.73 -26.07
C SER A 302 -17.95 -28.24 -25.34
N GLN A 303 -16.81 -28.20 -26.01
CA GLN A 303 -15.56 -27.64 -25.49
C GLN A 303 -15.57 -26.10 -25.49
N ARG A 304 -16.56 -25.46 -26.08
CA ARG A 304 -16.66 -23.99 -26.22
C ARG A 304 -17.78 -23.37 -25.35
N GLU A 305 -18.21 -24.08 -24.33
CA GLU A 305 -19.30 -23.63 -23.46
C GLU A 305 -18.73 -22.99 -22.17
N PRO A 306 -18.69 -21.65 -22.05
CA PRO A 306 -18.08 -20.97 -20.92
C PRO A 306 -18.80 -21.23 -19.60
N ARG A 307 -20.13 -21.51 -19.61
CA ARG A 307 -20.91 -21.82 -18.40
C ARG A 307 -20.39 -23.08 -17.71
N VAL A 308 -19.99 -24.09 -18.50
CA VAL A 308 -19.45 -25.36 -17.97
C VAL A 308 -18.12 -25.12 -17.27
N ALA A 309 -17.19 -24.35 -17.86
CA ALA A 309 -15.92 -24.02 -17.25
C ALA A 309 -16.13 -23.22 -15.94
N TYR A 310 -17.06 -22.27 -15.93
CA TYR A 310 -17.39 -21.51 -14.74
C TYR A 310 -17.91 -22.40 -13.60
N LEU A 311 -18.89 -23.27 -13.87
CA LEU A 311 -19.43 -24.16 -12.85
C LEU A 311 -18.36 -25.17 -12.34
N LYS A 312 -17.48 -25.68 -13.21
CA LYS A 312 -16.32 -26.47 -12.76
C LYS A 312 -15.41 -25.67 -11.82
N SER A 313 -15.21 -24.37 -12.08
CA SER A 313 -14.41 -23.53 -11.19
C SER A 313 -15.00 -23.45 -9.79
N LEU A 314 -16.34 -23.37 -9.67
CA LEU A 314 -17.04 -23.36 -8.38
C LEU A 314 -16.90 -24.71 -7.66
N VAL A 315 -16.99 -25.83 -8.38
CA VAL A 315 -16.78 -27.17 -7.79
C VAL A 315 -15.36 -27.31 -7.25
N PHE A 316 -14.33 -26.92 -8.02
CA PHE A 316 -12.95 -26.95 -7.55
C PHE A 316 -12.71 -26.00 -6.37
N ALA A 317 -13.33 -24.83 -6.37
CA ALA A 317 -13.26 -23.91 -5.22
C ALA A 317 -13.86 -24.53 -3.96
N ALA A 318 -15.02 -25.19 -4.06
CA ALA A 318 -15.65 -25.90 -2.95
C ALA A 318 -14.80 -27.05 -2.40
N ARG A 319 -13.99 -27.70 -3.24
CA ARG A 319 -13.02 -28.72 -2.84
C ARG A 319 -11.72 -28.15 -2.28
N GLY A 320 -11.54 -26.82 -2.26
CA GLY A 320 -10.30 -26.15 -1.83
C GLY A 320 -9.18 -26.22 -2.87
N ASP A 321 -9.43 -26.70 -4.09
CA ASP A 321 -8.46 -26.72 -5.19
C ASP A 321 -8.43 -25.37 -5.93
N ALA A 322 -7.76 -24.41 -5.33
CA ALA A 322 -7.63 -23.07 -5.87
C ALA A 322 -6.91 -23.02 -7.23
N ARG A 323 -6.01 -23.97 -7.51
CA ARG A 323 -5.26 -24.02 -8.77
C ARG A 323 -6.18 -24.42 -9.93
N SER A 324 -6.91 -25.52 -9.78
CA SER A 324 -7.85 -25.99 -10.80
C SER A 324 -9.01 -25.00 -10.97
N SER A 325 -9.52 -24.42 -9.89
CA SER A 325 -10.54 -23.37 -9.95
C SER A 325 -10.06 -22.20 -10.81
N ARG A 326 -8.88 -21.68 -10.56
CA ARG A 326 -8.30 -20.57 -11.33
C ARG A 326 -8.11 -20.93 -12.81
N ALA A 327 -7.61 -22.13 -13.11
CA ALA A 327 -7.43 -22.58 -14.48
C ALA A 327 -8.78 -22.61 -15.25
N GLN A 328 -9.85 -23.03 -14.60
CA GLN A 328 -11.19 -23.00 -15.21
C GLN A 328 -11.72 -21.55 -15.41
N LEU A 329 -11.44 -20.61 -14.51
CA LEU A 329 -11.79 -19.21 -14.71
C LEU A 329 -10.99 -18.56 -15.85
N GLU A 330 -9.74 -18.91 -16.00
CA GLU A 330 -8.91 -18.48 -17.14
C GLU A 330 -9.47 -19.06 -18.47
N GLU A 331 -9.98 -20.29 -18.44
CA GLU A 331 -10.68 -20.88 -19.58
C GLU A 331 -11.97 -20.12 -19.93
N VAL A 332 -12.76 -19.73 -18.92
CA VAL A 332 -13.94 -18.87 -19.15
C VAL A 332 -13.54 -17.58 -19.86
N THR A 333 -12.52 -16.89 -19.38
CA THR A 333 -12.07 -15.62 -19.99
C THR A 333 -11.60 -15.84 -21.42
N ARG A 334 -10.87 -16.92 -21.69
CA ARG A 334 -10.43 -17.29 -23.04
C ARG A 334 -11.60 -17.56 -23.99
N LEU A 335 -12.62 -18.30 -23.53
CA LEU A 335 -13.79 -18.65 -24.34
C LEU A 335 -14.66 -17.42 -24.64
N VAL A 336 -14.84 -16.54 -23.64
CA VAL A 336 -15.61 -15.30 -23.83
C VAL A 336 -14.86 -14.34 -24.75
N ASP A 337 -13.54 -14.14 -24.54
CA ASP A 337 -12.73 -13.26 -25.39
C ASP A 337 -12.59 -13.73 -26.85
N ALA A 338 -12.83 -15.02 -27.11
CA ALA A 338 -12.86 -15.58 -28.47
C ALA A 338 -14.16 -15.23 -29.24
N LEU A 339 -15.18 -14.75 -28.57
CA LEU A 339 -16.46 -14.34 -29.20
C LEU A 339 -16.37 -12.89 -29.70
N PRO A 340 -17.07 -12.54 -30.79
CA PRO A 340 -17.13 -11.16 -31.24
C PRO A 340 -17.74 -10.24 -30.17
N ASP A 341 -17.15 -9.06 -29.95
CA ASP A 341 -17.65 -8.08 -28.98
C ASP A 341 -19.10 -7.67 -29.24
N THR A 342 -19.52 -7.58 -30.50
CA THR A 342 -20.90 -7.28 -30.90
C THR A 342 -21.89 -8.38 -30.48
N PHE A 343 -21.44 -9.63 -30.42
CA PHE A 343 -22.24 -10.77 -29.94
C PHE A 343 -22.32 -10.74 -28.41
N ILE A 344 -21.18 -10.62 -27.73
CA ILE A 344 -21.11 -10.58 -26.25
C ILE A 344 -21.96 -9.43 -25.72
N ALA A 345 -21.87 -8.24 -26.33
CA ALA A 345 -22.60 -7.04 -25.92
C ALA A 345 -24.13 -7.21 -25.92
N ARG A 346 -24.66 -8.20 -26.64
CA ARG A 346 -26.09 -8.52 -26.71
C ARG A 346 -26.53 -9.65 -25.78
N GLN A 347 -25.58 -10.27 -25.07
CA GLN A 347 -25.82 -11.44 -24.23
C GLN A 347 -25.50 -11.13 -22.75
N PRO A 348 -26.43 -10.55 -21.97
CA PRO A 348 -26.20 -10.20 -20.57
C PRO A 348 -25.61 -11.34 -19.74
N PRO A 349 -26.05 -12.62 -19.88
CA PRO A 349 -25.44 -13.71 -19.12
C PRO A 349 -23.96 -13.91 -19.40
N LEU A 350 -23.53 -13.75 -20.67
CA LEU A 350 -22.10 -13.86 -21.02
C LEU A 350 -21.30 -12.66 -20.54
N LEU A 351 -21.86 -11.45 -20.55
CA LEU A 351 -21.25 -10.26 -19.98
C LEU A 351 -20.97 -10.46 -18.50
N MET A 352 -21.96 -10.92 -17.73
CA MET A 352 -21.82 -11.20 -16.31
C MET A 352 -20.80 -12.29 -16.03
N LEU A 353 -20.89 -13.40 -16.76
CA LEU A 353 -19.98 -14.55 -16.62
C LEU A 353 -18.54 -14.16 -16.91
N GLY A 354 -18.30 -13.47 -18.03
CA GLY A 354 -16.98 -12.96 -18.39
C GLY A 354 -16.43 -11.95 -17.39
N ALA A 355 -17.30 -11.10 -16.84
CA ALA A 355 -16.92 -10.13 -15.82
C ALA A 355 -16.50 -10.79 -14.51
N LEU A 356 -17.28 -11.75 -14.01
CA LEU A 356 -16.97 -12.50 -12.80
C LEU A 356 -15.63 -13.26 -12.94
N ALA A 357 -15.44 -13.96 -14.08
CA ALA A 357 -14.19 -14.67 -14.34
C ALA A 357 -13.00 -13.73 -14.47
N SER A 358 -13.17 -12.60 -15.16
CA SER A 358 -12.12 -11.58 -15.31
C SER A 358 -11.75 -10.94 -13.97
N GLN A 359 -12.72 -10.65 -13.12
CA GLN A 359 -12.48 -10.14 -11.77
C GLN A 359 -11.71 -11.15 -10.91
N ALA A 360 -12.14 -12.42 -10.91
CA ALA A 360 -11.52 -13.47 -10.13
C ALA A 360 -10.08 -13.80 -10.58
N THR A 361 -9.76 -13.61 -11.87
CA THR A 361 -8.42 -13.76 -12.44
C THR A 361 -7.55 -12.50 -12.36
N GLY A 362 -8.09 -11.38 -11.81
CA GLY A 362 -7.37 -10.13 -11.63
C GLY A 362 -7.35 -9.22 -12.88
N ARG A 363 -8.10 -9.53 -13.92
CA ARG A 363 -8.22 -8.75 -15.17
C ARG A 363 -9.28 -7.63 -14.99
N LEU A 364 -9.01 -6.69 -14.08
CA LEU A 364 -10.02 -5.72 -13.60
C LEU A 364 -10.54 -4.80 -14.71
N GLU A 365 -9.71 -4.36 -15.66
CA GLU A 365 -10.15 -3.52 -16.78
C GLU A 365 -11.11 -4.26 -17.71
N ARG A 366 -10.88 -5.55 -17.96
CA ARG A 366 -11.80 -6.36 -18.76
C ARG A 366 -13.12 -6.61 -18.01
N ALA A 367 -13.04 -6.90 -16.71
CA ALA A 367 -14.24 -7.04 -15.87
C ALA A 367 -15.08 -5.75 -15.87
N ARG A 368 -14.43 -4.60 -15.75
CA ARG A 368 -15.04 -3.28 -15.82
C ARG A 368 -15.80 -3.07 -17.15
N ALA A 369 -15.11 -3.26 -18.28
CA ALA A 369 -15.70 -3.06 -19.60
C ALA A 369 -16.95 -3.94 -19.82
N LEU A 370 -16.89 -5.20 -19.38
CA LEU A 370 -18.02 -6.12 -19.47
C LEU A 370 -19.19 -5.71 -18.56
N LEU A 371 -18.91 -5.23 -17.33
CA LEU A 371 -19.94 -4.77 -16.41
C LEU A 371 -20.55 -3.43 -16.81
N GLU A 372 -19.79 -2.51 -17.41
CA GLU A 372 -20.34 -1.28 -17.99
C GLU A 372 -21.38 -1.60 -19.07
N LEU A 373 -21.08 -2.55 -19.96
CA LEU A 373 -22.03 -3.04 -20.97
C LEU A 373 -23.21 -3.78 -20.32
N TYR A 374 -22.95 -4.58 -19.29
CA TYR A 374 -24.03 -5.27 -18.57
C TYR A 374 -25.02 -4.30 -17.93
N VAL A 375 -24.52 -3.30 -17.19
CA VAL A 375 -25.36 -2.30 -16.52
C VAL A 375 -26.13 -1.45 -17.54
N LEU A 376 -25.54 -1.18 -18.71
CA LEU A 376 -26.22 -0.49 -19.80
C LEU A 376 -27.40 -1.31 -20.34
N ARG A 377 -27.27 -2.64 -20.42
CA ARG A 377 -28.32 -3.55 -20.93
C ARG A 377 -29.35 -3.94 -19.87
N MET A 378 -28.90 -4.02 -18.63
CA MET A 378 -29.72 -4.46 -17.48
C MET A 378 -29.66 -3.39 -16.37
N PRO A 379 -30.20 -2.17 -16.64
CA PRO A 379 -30.09 -1.03 -15.73
C PRO A 379 -30.76 -1.27 -14.38
N ASP A 380 -31.77 -2.13 -14.31
CA ASP A 380 -32.50 -2.42 -13.08
C ASP A 380 -31.95 -3.61 -12.28
N ASP A 381 -30.88 -4.28 -12.81
CA ASP A 381 -30.29 -5.38 -12.09
C ASP A 381 -29.28 -4.87 -11.04
N PRO A 382 -29.56 -5.09 -9.74
CA PRO A 382 -28.67 -4.63 -8.66
C PRO A 382 -27.32 -5.35 -8.66
N ALA A 383 -27.23 -6.58 -9.16
CA ALA A 383 -26.00 -7.38 -9.13
C ALA A 383 -24.89 -6.75 -9.96
N GLY A 384 -25.20 -6.34 -11.20
CA GLY A 384 -24.24 -5.66 -12.07
C GLY A 384 -23.76 -4.33 -11.49
N ARG A 385 -24.69 -3.53 -10.94
CA ARG A 385 -24.35 -2.25 -10.30
C ARG A 385 -23.45 -2.43 -9.08
N LYS A 386 -23.72 -3.42 -8.22
CA LYS A 386 -22.90 -3.72 -7.03
C LYS A 386 -21.49 -4.15 -7.40
N LEU A 387 -21.36 -5.04 -8.39
CA LEU A 387 -20.06 -5.51 -8.85
C LEU A 387 -19.23 -4.37 -9.49
N LEU A 388 -19.85 -3.57 -10.35
CA LEU A 388 -19.20 -2.44 -11.01
C LEU A 388 -18.80 -1.35 -9.99
N ALA A 389 -19.66 -1.08 -9.00
CA ALA A 389 -19.33 -0.17 -7.90
C ALA A 389 -18.10 -0.62 -7.11
N GLY A 390 -17.97 -1.92 -6.88
CA GLY A 390 -16.78 -2.51 -6.23
C GLY A 390 -15.49 -2.29 -7.04
N ILE A 391 -15.56 -2.44 -8.37
CA ILE A 391 -14.40 -2.18 -9.26
C ILE A 391 -14.04 -0.69 -9.25
N TYR A 392 -14.99 0.21 -9.44
CA TYR A 392 -14.73 1.66 -9.40
C TYR A 392 -14.21 2.13 -8.03
N LEU A 393 -14.71 1.52 -6.95
CA LEU A 393 -14.21 1.82 -5.61
C LEU A 393 -12.73 1.44 -5.45
N SER A 394 -12.34 0.27 -5.97
CA SER A 394 -10.94 -0.18 -5.95
C SER A 394 -10.03 0.69 -6.82
N ALA A 395 -10.55 1.26 -7.90
CA ALA A 395 -9.87 2.21 -8.78
C ALA A 395 -9.83 3.66 -8.25
N GLY A 396 -10.57 3.96 -7.15
CA GLY A 396 -10.67 5.31 -6.58
C GLY A 396 -11.64 6.24 -7.32
N GLU A 397 -12.44 5.73 -8.24
CA GLU A 397 -13.41 6.50 -9.04
C GLU A 397 -14.70 6.80 -8.25
N THR A 398 -14.56 7.53 -7.16
CA THR A 398 -15.61 7.73 -6.13
C THR A 398 -16.90 8.35 -6.65
N ALA A 399 -16.86 9.20 -7.67
CA ALA A 399 -18.06 9.81 -8.27
C ALA A 399 -18.92 8.75 -8.96
N ARG A 400 -18.31 7.88 -9.78
CA ARG A 400 -19.03 6.80 -10.48
C ARG A 400 -19.64 5.76 -9.54
N VAL A 401 -18.99 5.52 -8.40
CA VAL A 401 -19.55 4.65 -7.35
C VAL A 401 -20.86 5.23 -6.82
N ALA A 402 -20.91 6.55 -6.55
CA ALA A 402 -22.11 7.20 -6.06
C ALA A 402 -23.28 7.06 -7.07
N ASP A 403 -23.02 7.31 -8.35
CA ASP A 403 -24.02 7.20 -9.43
C ASP A 403 -24.62 5.78 -9.54
N LEU A 404 -23.80 4.74 -9.30
CA LEU A 404 -24.27 3.35 -9.32
C LEU A 404 -25.09 2.98 -8.08
N LEU A 405 -24.72 3.50 -6.90
CA LEU A 405 -25.39 3.17 -5.64
C LEU A 405 -26.69 3.98 -5.41
N ASP A 406 -26.78 5.20 -5.91
CA ASP A 406 -27.93 6.09 -5.69
C ASP A 406 -29.28 5.47 -6.03
N PRO A 407 -29.48 4.77 -7.18
CA PRO A 407 -30.75 4.11 -7.48
C PRO A 407 -31.06 2.99 -6.49
N LEU A 408 -30.04 2.22 -6.07
CA LEU A 408 -30.20 1.10 -5.11
C LEU A 408 -30.54 1.60 -3.69
N LEU A 409 -30.08 2.79 -3.34
CA LEU A 409 -30.39 3.41 -2.04
C LEU A 409 -31.80 4.02 -2.01
N ARG A 410 -32.33 4.46 -3.18
CA ARG A 410 -33.68 5.04 -3.30
C ARG A 410 -34.79 3.99 -3.37
N SER A 411 -34.47 2.77 -3.78
CA SER A 411 -35.48 1.69 -3.87
C SER A 411 -36.07 1.26 -2.52
N GLY A 412 -35.41 1.67 -1.41
CA GLY A 412 -35.89 1.34 -0.05
C GLY A 412 -35.51 -0.04 0.44
N ASP A 413 -35.11 -0.96 -0.44
CA ASP A 413 -34.57 -2.26 -0.09
C ASP A 413 -33.12 -2.08 0.39
N ALA A 414 -32.97 -2.01 1.70
CA ALA A 414 -31.68 -1.84 2.34
C ALA A 414 -30.85 -3.14 2.24
N ASP A 415 -30.16 -3.31 1.13
CA ASP A 415 -29.20 -4.40 0.92
C ASP A 415 -27.93 -4.13 1.76
N PRO A 416 -27.53 -5.02 2.70
CA PRO A 416 -26.33 -4.87 3.50
C PRO A 416 -25.06 -4.67 2.66
N GLN A 417 -24.95 -5.30 1.50
CA GLN A 417 -23.82 -5.17 0.59
C GLN A 417 -23.73 -3.76 -0.02
N VAL A 418 -24.87 -3.16 -0.37
CA VAL A 418 -24.93 -1.77 -0.84
C VAL A 418 -24.47 -0.81 0.26
N LEU A 419 -24.93 -1.03 1.50
CA LEU A 419 -24.55 -0.21 2.65
C LEU A 419 -23.07 -0.35 2.99
N THR A 420 -22.49 -1.54 2.90
CA THR A 420 -21.04 -1.73 3.12
C THR A 420 -20.22 -1.09 2.00
N THR A 421 -20.66 -1.14 0.76
CA THR A 421 -19.99 -0.45 -0.37
C THR A 421 -20.09 1.07 -0.20
N LEU A 422 -21.24 1.59 0.21
CA LEU A 422 -21.43 3.01 0.55
C LEU A 422 -20.48 3.43 1.67
N ALA A 423 -20.35 2.61 2.72
CA ALA A 423 -19.44 2.88 3.82
C ALA A 423 -17.99 2.93 3.34
N ALA A 424 -17.56 1.99 2.49
CA ALA A 424 -16.23 1.99 1.91
C ALA A 424 -15.97 3.24 1.05
N LEU A 425 -16.96 3.69 0.26
CA LEU A 425 -16.91 4.97 -0.45
C LEU A 425 -16.74 6.15 0.52
N ARG A 426 -17.53 6.21 1.61
CA ARG A 426 -17.43 7.28 2.61
C ARG A 426 -16.09 7.25 3.34
N MET A 427 -15.52 6.07 3.59
CA MET A 427 -14.17 5.92 4.14
C MET A 427 -13.10 6.54 3.23
N GLN A 428 -13.15 6.29 1.92
CA GLN A 428 -12.22 6.90 0.96
C GLN A 428 -12.37 8.42 0.90
N GLN A 429 -13.60 8.93 1.02
CA GLN A 429 -13.91 10.36 1.10
C GLN A 429 -13.56 10.99 2.46
N ARG A 430 -12.98 10.24 3.41
CA ARG A 430 -12.73 10.63 4.81
C ARG A 430 -13.99 11.05 5.60
N ARG A 431 -15.17 10.66 5.12
CA ARG A 431 -16.47 10.88 5.77
C ARG A 431 -16.75 9.74 6.76
N TYR A 432 -15.92 9.64 7.78
CA TYR A 432 -15.88 8.48 8.67
C TYR A 432 -17.16 8.26 9.48
N ARG A 433 -17.83 9.36 9.87
CA ARG A 433 -19.12 9.29 10.60
C ARG A 433 -20.21 8.69 9.73
N ASP A 434 -20.33 9.16 8.50
CA ASP A 434 -21.32 8.66 7.54
C ASP A 434 -21.06 7.19 7.17
N ALA A 435 -19.78 6.81 7.10
CA ALA A 435 -19.38 5.41 6.92
C ALA A 435 -19.84 4.54 8.09
N ALA A 436 -19.64 5.02 9.33
CA ALA A 436 -20.07 4.30 10.53
C ALA A 436 -21.60 4.15 10.60
N GLU A 437 -22.37 5.18 10.23
CA GLU A 437 -23.83 5.12 10.18
C GLU A 437 -24.34 4.11 9.15
N ALA A 438 -23.74 4.08 7.95
CA ALA A 438 -24.08 3.10 6.93
C ALA A 438 -23.79 1.66 7.41
N LEU A 439 -22.64 1.44 8.05
CA LEU A 439 -22.28 0.13 8.63
C LEU A 439 -23.16 -0.26 9.80
N GLU A 440 -23.62 0.70 10.59
CA GLU A 440 -24.57 0.44 11.67
C GLU A 440 -25.92 -0.04 11.14
N ARG A 441 -26.40 0.56 10.04
CA ARG A 441 -27.61 0.09 9.34
C ARG A 441 -27.41 -1.32 8.78
N ALA A 442 -26.27 -1.58 8.14
CA ALA A 442 -25.93 -2.90 7.62
C ALA A 442 -25.84 -3.96 8.74
N ALA A 443 -25.21 -3.62 9.88
CA ALA A 443 -25.13 -4.52 11.04
C ALA A 443 -26.49 -4.84 11.62
N ARG A 444 -27.43 -3.88 11.68
CA ARG A 444 -28.80 -4.17 12.14
C ARG A 444 -29.53 -5.16 11.22
N LEU A 445 -29.34 -5.04 9.90
CA LEU A 445 -29.98 -5.94 8.91
C LEU A 445 -29.40 -7.36 8.94
N THR A 446 -28.16 -7.50 9.34
CA THR A 446 -27.46 -8.80 9.40
C THR A 446 -27.42 -9.43 10.79
N GLY A 447 -28.23 -8.93 11.77
CA GLY A 447 -28.22 -9.45 13.14
C GLY A 447 -26.90 -9.21 13.88
N GLY A 448 -26.16 -8.17 13.46
CA GLY A 448 -24.86 -7.82 14.06
C GLY A 448 -23.72 -8.71 13.55
N ASP A 449 -23.62 -8.91 12.25
CA ASP A 449 -22.50 -9.61 11.64
C ASP A 449 -21.15 -9.11 12.17
N PRO A 450 -20.27 -10.00 12.64
CA PRO A 450 -19.00 -9.60 13.26
C PRO A 450 -18.08 -8.83 12.29
N GLY A 451 -18.06 -9.20 11.01
CA GLY A 451 -17.25 -8.52 10.00
C GLY A 451 -17.70 -7.07 9.74
N ILE A 452 -19.01 -6.85 9.62
CA ILE A 452 -19.61 -5.52 9.46
C ILE A 452 -19.43 -4.70 10.75
N THR A 453 -19.64 -5.31 11.90
CA THR A 453 -19.44 -4.67 13.22
C THR A 453 -17.99 -4.25 13.42
N ALA A 454 -17.03 -5.05 12.96
CA ALA A 454 -15.61 -4.70 12.98
C ALA A 454 -15.32 -3.51 12.04
N GLN A 455 -15.85 -3.51 10.82
CA GLN A 455 -15.70 -2.38 9.90
C GLN A 455 -16.27 -1.08 10.49
N MET A 456 -17.43 -1.15 11.14
CA MET A 456 -18.02 -0.02 11.87
C MET A 456 -17.09 0.47 12.99
N GLY A 457 -16.48 -0.43 13.73
CA GLY A 457 -15.48 -0.11 14.75
C GLY A 457 -14.29 0.66 14.17
N PHE A 458 -13.74 0.20 13.06
CA PHE A 458 -12.65 0.89 12.36
C PHE A 458 -13.07 2.27 11.81
N ALA A 459 -14.29 2.38 11.27
CA ALA A 459 -14.81 3.67 10.80
C ALA A 459 -14.96 4.67 11.96
N ARG A 460 -15.48 4.24 13.11
CA ARG A 460 -15.62 5.06 14.33
C ARG A 460 -14.25 5.52 14.85
N LEU A 461 -13.26 4.64 14.87
CA LEU A 461 -11.89 5.01 15.27
C LEU A 461 -11.30 6.07 14.34
N ALA A 462 -11.45 5.91 13.04
CA ALA A 462 -11.00 6.89 12.05
C ALA A 462 -11.73 8.24 12.19
N GLY A 463 -13.00 8.22 12.63
CA GLY A 463 -13.83 9.39 12.92
C GLY A 463 -13.63 10.01 14.32
N LEU A 464 -12.54 9.66 14.99
CA LEU A 464 -12.20 10.12 16.36
C LEU A 464 -13.24 9.74 17.45
N GLN A 465 -14.04 8.71 17.20
CA GLN A 465 -15.02 8.17 18.15
C GLN A 465 -14.41 6.97 18.90
N GLY A 466 -13.31 7.20 19.62
CA GLY A 466 -12.45 6.16 20.17
C GLY A 466 -13.17 5.11 21.05
N ASP A 467 -14.07 5.52 21.94
CA ASP A 467 -14.80 4.61 22.83
C ASP A 467 -15.85 3.78 22.09
N LEU A 468 -16.61 4.40 21.19
CA LEU A 468 -17.58 3.70 20.35
C LEU A 468 -16.91 2.72 19.39
N GLY A 469 -15.74 3.11 18.87
CA GLY A 469 -14.92 2.24 18.03
C GLY A 469 -14.39 1.02 18.78
N LEU A 470 -13.86 1.24 19.99
CA LEU A 470 -13.40 0.16 20.87
C LEU A 470 -14.54 -0.80 21.24
N ALA A 471 -15.70 -0.27 21.63
CA ALA A 471 -16.87 -1.08 21.97
C ALA A 471 -17.35 -1.94 20.78
N ALA A 472 -17.37 -1.39 19.58
CA ALA A 472 -17.76 -2.12 18.38
C ALA A 472 -16.76 -3.23 18.02
N LEU A 473 -15.45 -2.95 18.08
CA LEU A 473 -14.41 -3.96 17.86
C LEU A 473 -14.46 -5.06 18.94
N ARG A 474 -14.72 -4.70 20.21
CA ARG A 474 -14.88 -5.68 21.28
C ARG A 474 -16.07 -6.59 21.03
N ASN A 475 -17.23 -6.04 20.66
CA ASN A 475 -18.41 -6.82 20.31
C ASN A 475 -18.14 -7.80 19.15
N ALA A 476 -17.46 -7.32 18.09
CA ALA A 476 -17.10 -8.17 16.96
C ALA A 476 -16.15 -9.30 17.37
N PHE A 477 -15.16 -9.00 18.22
CA PHE A 477 -14.21 -9.98 18.73
C PHE A 477 -14.86 -11.01 19.65
N ASP A 478 -15.77 -10.59 20.52
CA ASP A 478 -16.47 -11.51 21.46
C ASP A 478 -17.35 -12.52 20.72
N LYS A 479 -17.95 -12.10 19.57
CA LYS A 479 -18.69 -13.00 18.69
C LYS A 479 -17.78 -13.93 17.88
N GLU A 480 -16.65 -13.42 17.39
CA GLU A 480 -15.71 -14.15 16.54
C GLU A 480 -14.25 -13.86 16.90
N PRO A 481 -13.70 -14.53 17.92
CA PRO A 481 -12.33 -14.29 18.40
C PRO A 481 -11.21 -14.66 17.40
N GLY A 482 -11.55 -15.34 16.31
CA GLY A 482 -10.60 -15.74 15.26
C GLY A 482 -10.24 -14.63 14.27
N GLN A 483 -10.84 -13.45 14.34
CA GLN A 483 -10.52 -12.33 13.45
C GLN A 483 -9.21 -11.64 13.85
N PHE A 484 -8.10 -12.04 13.23
CA PHE A 484 -6.77 -11.52 13.54
C PHE A 484 -6.68 -9.98 13.52
N LYS A 485 -7.27 -9.32 12.50
CA LYS A 485 -7.22 -7.85 12.36
C LYS A 485 -7.92 -7.14 13.52
N VAL A 486 -9.04 -7.68 13.97
CA VAL A 486 -9.81 -7.14 15.10
C VAL A 486 -9.03 -7.32 16.40
N ALA A 487 -8.49 -8.52 16.63
CA ALA A 487 -7.66 -8.82 17.80
C ALA A 487 -6.43 -7.92 17.87
N ALA A 488 -5.71 -7.74 16.76
CA ALA A 488 -4.53 -6.87 16.68
C ALA A 488 -4.86 -5.40 16.96
N ALA A 489 -5.98 -4.91 16.40
CA ALA A 489 -6.44 -3.54 16.65
C ALA A 489 -6.85 -3.33 18.12
N LEU A 490 -7.64 -4.25 18.69
CA LEU A 490 -8.05 -4.20 20.10
C LEU A 490 -6.85 -4.24 21.04
N ALA A 491 -5.93 -5.18 20.84
CA ALA A 491 -4.74 -5.31 21.68
C ALA A 491 -3.89 -4.02 21.62
N THR A 492 -3.74 -3.42 20.44
CA THR A 492 -3.03 -2.14 20.27
C THR A 492 -3.75 -0.98 20.97
N LEU A 493 -5.08 -0.90 20.86
CA LEU A 493 -5.87 0.13 21.53
C LEU A 493 -5.81 0.03 23.05
N TYR A 494 -5.90 -1.19 23.58
CA TYR A 494 -5.75 -1.43 25.02
C TYR A 494 -4.35 -1.06 25.52
N LEU A 495 -3.28 -1.39 24.77
CA LEU A 495 -1.92 -0.95 25.13
C LEU A 495 -1.78 0.56 25.14
N ARG A 496 -2.33 1.28 24.15
CA ARG A 496 -2.33 2.75 24.12
C ARG A 496 -3.04 3.38 25.32
N ARG A 497 -4.02 2.68 25.90
CA ARG A 497 -4.75 3.07 27.13
C ARG A 497 -4.10 2.56 28.40
N ASN A 498 -2.93 1.94 28.31
CA ASN A 498 -2.23 1.25 29.39
C ASN A 498 -3.07 0.14 30.06
N ASP A 499 -4.04 -0.42 29.34
CA ASP A 499 -4.87 -1.55 29.77
C ASP A 499 -4.20 -2.88 29.37
N VAL A 500 -3.12 -3.19 30.07
CA VAL A 500 -2.31 -4.39 29.84
C VAL A 500 -3.11 -5.70 30.02
N PRO A 501 -4.02 -5.84 31.02
CA PRO A 501 -4.79 -7.06 31.17
C PRO A 501 -5.65 -7.40 29.95
N ASN A 502 -6.43 -6.42 29.45
CA ASN A 502 -7.29 -6.64 28.28
C ASN A 502 -6.49 -6.83 26.98
N ALA A 503 -5.38 -6.13 26.78
CA ALA A 503 -4.49 -6.37 25.65
C ALA A 503 -3.98 -7.81 25.60
N THR A 504 -3.53 -8.32 26.77
CA THR A 504 -3.03 -9.68 26.90
C THR A 504 -4.14 -10.70 26.68
N ALA A 505 -5.32 -10.50 27.31
CA ALA A 505 -6.46 -11.42 27.21
C ALA A 505 -6.93 -11.59 25.75
N VAL A 506 -6.96 -10.51 24.97
CA VAL A 506 -7.32 -10.55 23.53
C VAL A 506 -6.31 -11.40 22.74
N ALA A 507 -5.01 -11.18 22.93
CA ALA A 507 -3.98 -11.92 22.20
C ALA A 507 -3.98 -13.43 22.59
N GLU A 508 -4.17 -13.73 23.87
CA GLU A 508 -4.29 -15.12 24.35
C GLU A 508 -5.57 -15.81 23.85
N ALA A 509 -6.71 -15.09 23.79
CA ALA A 509 -7.94 -15.63 23.23
C ALA A 509 -7.79 -15.94 21.72
N LEU A 510 -7.11 -15.08 20.98
CA LEU A 510 -6.79 -15.35 19.58
C LEU A 510 -5.94 -16.62 19.41
N VAL A 511 -4.89 -16.78 20.21
CA VAL A 511 -4.04 -17.99 20.18
C VAL A 511 -4.82 -19.25 20.58
N ARG A 512 -5.71 -19.16 21.58
CA ARG A 512 -6.60 -20.31 21.92
C ARG A 512 -7.50 -20.71 20.76
N ARG A 513 -8.00 -19.71 19.99
CA ARG A 513 -8.89 -19.97 18.85
C ARG A 513 -8.13 -20.47 17.62
N LEU A 514 -6.92 -19.98 17.43
CA LEU A 514 -6.05 -20.27 16.29
C LEU A 514 -4.66 -20.79 16.76
N PRO A 515 -4.58 -21.96 17.39
CA PRO A 515 -3.35 -22.44 18.01
C PRO A 515 -2.24 -22.80 17.02
N ALA A 516 -2.60 -23.04 15.76
CA ALA A 516 -1.66 -23.33 14.67
C ALA A 516 -1.34 -22.09 13.80
N ASP A 517 -1.85 -20.91 14.15
CA ASP A 517 -1.57 -19.68 13.42
C ASP A 517 -0.32 -18.99 13.96
N ALA A 518 0.72 -18.94 13.14
CA ALA A 518 1.98 -18.29 13.48
C ALA A 518 1.82 -16.78 13.73
N ALA A 519 0.92 -16.09 13.02
CA ALA A 519 0.69 -14.68 13.20
C ALA A 519 0.04 -14.37 14.57
N ALA A 520 -0.86 -15.24 15.05
CA ALA A 520 -1.45 -15.11 16.37
C ALA A 520 -0.39 -15.22 17.49
N HIS A 521 0.52 -16.17 17.39
CA HIS A 521 1.64 -16.30 18.33
C HIS A 521 2.60 -15.12 18.26
N ASN A 522 2.86 -14.59 17.05
CA ASN A 522 3.67 -13.38 16.89
C ASN A 522 3.01 -12.15 17.53
N LEU A 523 1.69 -11.98 17.40
CA LEU A 523 0.95 -10.92 18.08
C LEU A 523 1.07 -11.05 19.60
N LEU A 524 0.86 -12.25 20.14
CA LEU A 524 1.03 -12.50 21.58
C LEU A 524 2.44 -12.12 22.04
N GLY A 525 3.46 -12.52 21.29
CA GLY A 525 4.84 -12.14 21.55
C GLY A 525 5.06 -10.62 21.57
N ALA A 526 4.46 -9.90 20.61
CA ALA A 526 4.56 -8.44 20.55
C ALA A 526 3.89 -7.75 21.76
N ILE A 527 2.74 -8.27 22.21
CA ILE A 527 2.06 -7.76 23.42
C ILE A 527 2.89 -8.06 24.67
N LYS A 528 3.43 -9.28 24.81
CA LYS A 528 4.32 -9.63 25.95
C LYS A 528 5.60 -8.79 25.98
N ALA A 529 6.19 -8.51 24.83
CA ALA A 529 7.35 -7.61 24.73
C ALA A 529 6.99 -6.16 25.15
N ALA A 530 5.89 -5.62 24.64
CA ALA A 530 5.40 -4.28 24.99
C ALA A 530 5.06 -4.14 26.49
N THR A 531 4.73 -5.24 27.16
CA THR A 531 4.39 -5.29 28.59
C THR A 531 5.57 -5.72 29.48
N GLN A 532 6.79 -5.60 28.99
CA GLN A 532 8.05 -5.91 29.70
C GLN A 532 8.14 -7.37 30.21
N ARG A 533 7.61 -8.31 29.44
CA ARG A 533 7.71 -9.75 29.69
C ARG A 533 8.57 -10.45 28.62
N PRO A 534 9.89 -10.17 28.57
CA PRO A 534 10.72 -10.59 27.43
C PRO A 534 10.84 -12.11 27.27
N ALA A 535 10.86 -12.86 28.37
CA ALA A 535 10.93 -14.33 28.33
C ALA A 535 9.68 -14.95 27.69
N GLU A 536 8.47 -14.47 28.05
CA GLU A 536 7.22 -14.92 27.46
C GLU A 536 7.12 -14.50 25.99
N ALA A 537 7.56 -13.26 25.66
CA ALA A 537 7.63 -12.77 24.28
C ALA A 537 8.50 -13.66 23.41
N ARG A 538 9.69 -14.02 23.89
CA ARG A 538 10.60 -14.93 23.19
C ARG A 538 9.97 -16.29 22.93
N SER A 539 9.34 -16.89 23.95
CA SER A 539 8.65 -18.16 23.79
C SER A 539 7.58 -18.11 22.73
N ALA A 540 6.77 -17.04 22.72
CA ALA A 540 5.72 -16.85 21.72
C ALA A 540 6.28 -16.67 20.30
N TYR A 541 7.36 -15.86 20.12
CA TYR A 541 8.02 -15.69 18.81
C TYR A 541 8.63 -17.00 18.30
N LEU A 542 9.29 -17.77 19.19
CA LEU A 542 9.83 -19.08 18.83
C LEU A 542 8.73 -20.07 18.43
N LYS A 543 7.59 -20.03 19.10
CA LYS A 543 6.43 -20.85 18.70
C LYS A 543 5.89 -20.43 17.35
N ALA A 544 5.80 -19.12 17.07
CA ALA A 544 5.42 -18.60 15.75
C ALA A 544 6.38 -19.11 14.65
N LEU A 545 7.69 -19.09 14.90
CA LEU A 545 8.70 -19.56 13.96
C LEU A 545 8.74 -21.09 13.83
N ALA A 546 8.36 -21.84 14.86
CA ALA A 546 8.18 -23.30 14.76
C ALA A 546 7.01 -23.68 13.84
N LEU A 547 5.93 -22.88 13.85
CA LEU A 547 4.79 -23.06 12.97
C LEU A 547 5.08 -22.56 11.52
N GLN A 548 5.75 -21.43 11.39
CA GLN A 548 6.12 -20.83 10.12
C GLN A 548 7.53 -20.24 10.18
N PRO A 549 8.58 -21.03 9.83
CA PRO A 549 9.98 -20.58 9.91
C PRO A 549 10.32 -19.32 9.11
N GLY A 550 9.61 -19.10 7.99
CA GLY A 550 9.76 -17.91 7.13
C GLY A 550 8.97 -16.67 7.56
N LEU A 551 8.29 -16.66 8.73
CA LEU A 551 7.49 -15.53 9.16
C LEU A 551 8.38 -14.32 9.50
N MET A 552 8.56 -13.42 8.52
CA MET A 552 9.42 -12.25 8.62
C MET A 552 9.13 -11.38 9.87
N PRO A 553 7.86 -11.02 10.20
CA PRO A 553 7.58 -10.25 11.40
C PRO A 553 8.09 -10.88 12.69
N ALA A 554 7.97 -12.20 12.86
CA ALA A 554 8.44 -12.89 14.05
C ALA A 554 9.98 -12.93 14.14
N ARG A 555 10.66 -13.11 13.00
CA ARG A 555 12.14 -13.07 12.91
C ARG A 555 12.67 -11.68 13.28
N LEU A 556 12.04 -10.61 12.78
CA LEU A 556 12.39 -9.23 13.12
C LEU A 556 12.10 -8.88 14.58
N ASN A 557 10.92 -9.28 15.08
CA ASN A 557 10.56 -9.04 16.47
C ASN A 557 11.49 -9.76 17.46
N LEU A 558 11.95 -10.96 17.12
CA LEU A 558 12.93 -11.66 17.92
C LEU A 558 14.30 -10.96 17.91
N ALA A 559 14.73 -10.41 16.78
CA ALA A 559 15.95 -9.61 16.70
C ALA A 559 15.82 -8.31 17.50
N ARG A 560 14.68 -7.62 17.44
CA ARG A 560 14.38 -6.44 18.28
C ARG A 560 14.43 -6.76 19.76
N LEU A 561 13.89 -7.91 20.13
CA LEU A 561 13.93 -8.38 21.52
C LEU A 561 15.36 -8.64 21.97
N ASP A 562 16.20 -9.24 21.12
CA ASP A 562 17.62 -9.45 21.41
C ASP A 562 18.36 -8.11 21.62
N VAL A 563 18.04 -7.07 20.82
CA VAL A 563 18.58 -5.71 21.04
C VAL A 563 18.13 -5.15 22.39
N ALA A 564 16.85 -5.26 22.71
CA ALA A 564 16.28 -4.73 23.95
C ALA A 564 16.86 -5.41 25.22
N GLU A 565 17.26 -6.67 25.10
CA GLU A 565 17.92 -7.44 26.17
C GLU A 565 19.47 -7.32 26.17
N GLY A 566 20.02 -6.45 25.32
CA GLY A 566 21.48 -6.23 25.21
C GLY A 566 22.24 -7.33 24.47
N ARG A 567 21.57 -8.31 23.89
CA ARG A 567 22.17 -9.41 23.11
C ARG A 567 22.47 -8.96 21.67
N LEU A 568 23.35 -7.98 21.53
CA LEU A 568 23.63 -7.32 20.26
C LEU A 568 24.30 -8.26 19.23
N ALA A 569 25.08 -9.26 19.70
CA ALA A 569 25.73 -10.22 18.81
C ALA A 569 24.72 -11.16 18.14
N GLU A 570 23.79 -11.71 18.91
CA GLU A 570 22.72 -12.59 18.44
C GLU A 570 21.77 -11.83 17.50
N ALA A 571 21.39 -10.60 17.87
CA ALA A 571 20.58 -9.74 17.01
C ALA A 571 21.25 -9.53 15.64
N ARG A 572 22.56 -9.22 15.64
CA ARG A 572 23.34 -9.03 14.41
C ARG A 572 23.37 -10.31 13.57
N GLN A 573 23.61 -11.46 14.18
CA GLN A 573 23.63 -12.74 13.46
C GLN A 573 22.29 -13.02 12.79
N ARG A 574 21.17 -12.79 13.50
CA ARG A 574 19.82 -12.97 12.93
C ARG A 574 19.53 -12.03 11.78
N LEU A 575 19.83 -10.75 11.95
CA LEU A 575 19.61 -9.75 10.91
C LEU A 575 20.52 -9.96 9.70
N ALA A 576 21.78 -10.37 9.92
CA ALA A 576 22.70 -10.72 8.83
C ALA A 576 22.23 -11.95 8.04
N ALA A 577 21.65 -12.95 8.71
CA ALA A 577 21.03 -14.09 8.03
C ALA A 577 19.84 -13.66 7.17
N LEU A 578 19.00 -12.76 7.69
CA LEU A 578 17.89 -12.18 6.93
C LEU A 578 18.35 -11.37 5.72
N LEU A 579 19.44 -10.61 5.85
CA LEU A 579 20.01 -9.84 4.73
C LEU A 579 20.62 -10.74 3.65
N LYS A 580 21.11 -11.94 3.99
CA LYS A 580 21.55 -12.92 2.99
C LYS A 580 20.38 -13.46 2.17
N GLU A 581 19.23 -13.69 2.81
CA GLU A 581 18.01 -14.16 2.14
C GLU A 581 17.34 -13.05 1.32
N ALA A 582 17.34 -11.82 1.83
CA ALA A 582 16.69 -10.66 1.22
C ALA A 582 17.57 -9.40 1.35
N PRO A 583 18.62 -9.22 0.51
CA PRO A 583 19.61 -8.16 0.64
C PRO A 583 19.06 -6.73 0.50
N ASP A 584 17.89 -6.62 -0.08
CA ASP A 584 17.23 -5.34 -0.40
C ASP A 584 15.95 -5.09 0.41
N ASN A 585 15.68 -5.93 1.40
CA ASN A 585 14.52 -5.75 2.26
C ASN A 585 14.70 -4.53 3.17
N GLY A 586 13.93 -3.46 2.90
CA GLY A 586 14.02 -2.19 3.61
C GLY A 586 13.80 -2.32 5.12
N GLN A 587 12.90 -3.20 5.57
CA GLN A 587 12.66 -3.43 7.00
C GLN A 587 13.88 -4.06 7.68
N VAL A 588 14.50 -5.06 7.05
CA VAL A 588 15.70 -5.72 7.61
C VAL A 588 16.88 -4.76 7.63
N LEU A 589 17.07 -3.97 6.57
CA LEU A 589 18.10 -2.94 6.51
C LEU A 589 17.92 -1.90 7.61
N THR A 590 16.70 -1.43 7.84
CA THR A 590 16.38 -0.46 8.91
C THR A 590 16.63 -1.05 10.30
N GLU A 591 16.26 -2.31 10.54
CA GLU A 591 16.53 -2.95 11.84
C GLU A 591 18.03 -3.21 12.07
N MET A 592 18.78 -3.57 11.04
CA MET A 592 20.24 -3.69 11.15
C MET A 592 20.87 -2.33 11.46
N ALA A 593 20.43 -1.26 10.79
CA ALA A 593 20.90 0.08 11.05
C ALA A 593 20.55 0.56 12.47
N ARG A 594 19.34 0.25 12.96
CA ARG A 594 18.94 0.53 14.35
C ARG A 594 19.85 -0.17 15.35
N LEU A 595 20.17 -1.45 15.10
CA LEU A 595 21.13 -2.19 15.89
C LEU A 595 22.52 -1.51 15.90
N GLU A 596 23.01 -1.05 14.73
CA GLU A 596 24.30 -0.39 14.63
C GLU A 596 24.30 0.98 15.34
N ASN A 597 23.23 1.75 15.20
CA ASN A 597 23.02 3.00 15.96
C ASN A 597 23.04 2.74 17.47
N HIS A 598 22.30 1.69 17.91
CA HIS A 598 22.24 1.32 19.33
C HIS A 598 23.60 0.84 19.86
N ALA A 599 24.36 0.14 19.04
CA ALA A 599 25.72 -0.33 19.36
C ALA A 599 26.80 0.78 19.32
N GLY A 600 26.39 2.06 19.11
CA GLY A 600 27.32 3.19 19.03
C GLY A 600 28.12 3.25 17.72
N ARG A 601 27.65 2.63 16.64
CA ARG A 601 28.33 2.58 15.33
C ARG A 601 27.51 3.23 14.22
N PRO A 602 27.19 4.54 14.33
CA PRO A 602 26.34 5.23 13.37
C PRO A 602 26.94 5.25 11.95
N ALA A 603 28.27 5.20 11.82
CA ALA A 603 28.94 5.10 10.51
C ALA A 603 28.60 3.81 9.76
N ALA A 604 28.32 2.70 10.47
CA ALA A 604 27.88 1.44 9.85
C ALA A 604 26.37 1.45 9.52
N ALA A 605 25.56 2.21 10.27
CA ALA A 605 24.13 2.38 10.00
C ALA A 605 23.86 3.21 8.74
N LEU A 606 24.70 4.21 8.47
CA LEU A 606 24.51 5.21 7.42
C LEU A 606 24.25 4.61 6.03
N PRO A 607 25.11 3.77 5.43
CA PRO A 607 24.92 3.23 4.08
C PRO A 607 23.68 2.34 3.97
N LEU A 608 23.28 1.68 5.05
CA LEU A 608 22.08 0.84 5.07
C LEU A 608 20.81 1.69 4.95
N LEU A 609 20.75 2.81 5.67
CA LEU A 609 19.60 3.72 5.71
C LEU A 609 19.51 4.58 4.45
N GLU A 610 20.64 5.03 3.93
CA GLU A 610 20.69 5.74 2.65
C GLU A 610 20.15 4.86 1.51
N LYS A 611 20.50 3.56 1.51
CA LYS A 611 19.96 2.59 0.55
C LYS A 611 18.43 2.45 0.64
N VAL A 612 17.87 2.47 1.86
CA VAL A 612 16.42 2.41 2.07
C VAL A 612 15.76 3.70 1.58
N GLN A 613 16.28 4.86 1.96
CA GLN A 613 15.74 6.15 1.58
C GLN A 613 15.82 6.42 0.07
N ALA A 614 16.88 5.96 -0.59
CA ALA A 614 16.99 6.06 -2.06
C ALA A 614 15.89 5.29 -2.81
N ARG A 615 15.42 4.17 -2.24
CA ARG A 615 14.36 3.33 -2.84
C ARG A 615 12.95 3.74 -2.42
N MET A 616 12.81 4.22 -1.21
CA MET A 616 11.54 4.64 -0.61
C MET A 616 11.71 6.02 0.04
N PRO A 617 11.82 7.08 -0.79
CA PRO A 617 11.92 8.43 -0.27
C PRO A 617 10.72 8.75 0.63
N GLY A 618 11.00 9.23 1.84
CA GLY A 618 9.96 9.57 2.82
C GLY A 618 9.45 8.39 3.65
N ASP A 619 10.10 7.22 3.62
CA ASP A 619 9.86 6.20 4.66
C ASP A 619 10.29 6.74 6.02
N VAL A 620 9.30 7.02 6.88
CA VAL A 620 9.53 7.69 8.16
C VAL A 620 10.39 6.85 9.10
N ALA A 621 10.20 5.53 9.09
CA ALA A 621 10.92 4.65 10.04
C ALA A 621 12.43 4.64 9.80
N SER A 622 12.86 4.44 8.55
CA SER A 622 14.28 4.51 8.19
C SER A 622 14.81 5.94 8.22
N GLY A 623 13.96 6.93 7.89
CA GLY A 623 14.30 8.34 7.97
C GLY A 623 14.65 8.80 9.38
N LEU A 624 13.88 8.39 10.40
CA LEU A 624 14.16 8.70 11.80
C LEU A 624 15.48 8.08 12.29
N GLU A 625 15.75 6.84 11.89
CA GLU A 625 17.04 6.19 12.22
C GLU A 625 18.23 6.87 11.51
N LEU A 626 18.02 7.37 10.29
CA LEU A 626 19.04 8.11 9.55
C LEU A 626 19.31 9.48 10.17
N LEU A 627 18.27 10.17 10.63
CA LEU A 627 18.41 11.41 11.40
C LEU A 627 19.25 11.19 12.67
N GLU A 628 19.00 10.09 13.39
CA GLU A 628 19.80 9.74 14.58
C GLU A 628 21.26 9.42 14.21
N ALA A 629 21.51 8.73 13.10
CA ALA A 629 22.86 8.49 12.61
C ALA A 629 23.58 9.80 12.27
N TYR A 630 22.95 10.72 11.53
CA TYR A 630 23.52 12.04 11.22
C TYR A 630 23.78 12.87 12.47
N ARG A 631 22.87 12.84 13.46
CA ARG A 631 23.06 13.53 14.74
C ARG A 631 24.29 13.02 15.49
N ARG A 632 24.47 11.71 15.57
CA ARG A 632 25.63 11.08 16.23
C ARG A 632 26.95 11.32 15.50
N LEU A 633 26.89 11.48 14.17
CA LEU A 633 28.05 11.78 13.34
C LEU A 633 28.37 13.28 13.26
N GLY A 634 27.62 14.14 13.95
CA GLY A 634 27.81 15.59 13.92
C GLY A 634 27.55 16.22 12.55
N GLN A 635 26.57 15.71 11.79
CA GLN A 635 26.19 16.17 10.45
C GLN A 635 24.84 16.91 10.47
N PRO A 636 24.73 18.09 11.11
CA PRO A 636 23.46 18.78 11.30
C PRO A 636 22.82 19.25 9.99
N GLY A 637 23.61 19.58 8.97
CA GLY A 637 23.11 19.99 7.65
C GLY A 637 22.39 18.86 6.92
N ALA A 638 22.96 17.65 6.91
CA ALA A 638 22.34 16.47 6.32
C ALA A 638 21.06 16.06 7.08
N ALA A 639 21.10 16.10 8.42
CA ALA A 639 19.93 15.86 9.26
C ALA A 639 18.80 16.84 8.96
N LEU A 640 19.11 18.13 8.82
CA LEU A 640 18.09 19.15 8.52
C LEU A 640 17.49 18.98 7.13
N ALA A 641 18.29 18.66 6.12
CA ALA A 641 17.80 18.41 4.76
C ALA A 641 16.81 17.23 4.74
N LEU A 642 17.16 16.11 5.38
CA LEU A 642 16.30 14.94 5.50
C LEU A 642 15.01 15.23 6.29
N ALA A 643 15.11 15.95 7.42
CA ALA A 643 13.95 16.31 8.23
C ALA A 643 12.94 17.17 7.44
N LYS A 644 13.42 18.13 6.64
CA LYS A 644 12.57 18.92 5.73
C LYS A 644 11.87 18.06 4.69
N GLU A 645 12.55 17.05 4.15
CA GLU A 645 11.95 16.12 3.19
C GLU A 645 10.86 15.25 3.84
N LEU A 646 11.12 14.69 5.02
CA LEU A 646 10.14 13.90 5.76
C LEU A 646 8.87 14.69 6.08
N VAL A 647 9.00 15.97 6.48
CA VAL A 647 7.84 16.85 6.73
C VAL A 647 7.06 17.12 5.45
N ARG A 648 7.71 17.26 4.29
CA ARG A 648 7.01 17.42 3.00
C ARG A 648 6.11 16.23 2.68
N VAL A 649 6.55 15.00 3.03
CA VAL A 649 5.78 13.77 2.82
C VAL A 649 4.73 13.56 3.92
N ARG A 650 5.04 13.92 5.16
CA ARG A 650 4.18 13.74 6.35
C ARG A 650 4.11 15.03 7.18
N PRO A 651 3.41 16.07 6.67
CA PRO A 651 3.38 17.38 7.33
C PRO A 651 2.68 17.37 8.70
N ASP A 652 1.78 16.42 8.93
CA ASP A 652 0.99 16.30 10.14
C ASP A 652 1.45 15.13 11.05
N ASP A 653 2.69 14.65 10.88
CA ASP A 653 3.23 13.60 11.75
C ASP A 653 3.99 14.25 12.93
N PRO A 654 3.54 14.06 14.18
CA PRO A 654 4.16 14.70 15.35
C PRO A 654 5.65 14.33 15.52
N VAL A 655 6.03 13.08 15.22
CA VAL A 655 7.41 12.60 15.38
C VAL A 655 8.32 13.25 14.34
N VAL A 656 7.81 13.44 13.14
CA VAL A 656 8.55 14.10 12.06
C VAL A 656 8.72 15.59 12.36
N LEU A 657 7.68 16.27 12.87
CA LEU A 657 7.75 17.68 13.29
C LEU A 657 8.71 17.88 14.47
N GLU A 658 8.70 16.99 15.44
CA GLU A 658 9.68 17.00 16.54
C GLU A 658 11.10 16.87 16.00
N SER A 659 11.32 15.90 15.09
CA SER A 659 12.63 15.66 14.47
C SER A 659 13.11 16.87 13.67
N LEU A 660 12.22 17.56 12.96
CA LEU A 660 12.54 18.81 12.27
C LEU A 660 12.97 19.91 13.25
N GLY A 661 12.22 20.10 14.33
CA GLY A 661 12.58 21.07 15.37
C GLY A 661 13.96 20.79 15.98
N ARG A 662 14.24 19.54 16.30
CA ARG A 662 15.57 19.11 16.82
C ARG A 662 16.68 19.29 15.77
N ALA A 663 16.41 19.02 14.49
CA ALA A 663 17.38 19.24 13.42
C ALA A 663 17.70 20.75 13.23
N HIS A 664 16.70 21.62 13.29
CA HIS A 664 16.89 23.08 13.29
C HIS A 664 17.71 23.54 14.49
N MET A 665 17.44 22.98 15.69
CA MET A 665 18.27 23.28 16.88
C MET A 665 19.72 22.90 16.67
N ALA A 666 20.00 21.71 16.15
CA ALA A 666 21.36 21.23 15.89
C ALA A 666 22.08 22.06 14.81
N ALA A 667 21.33 22.65 13.86
CA ALA A 667 21.85 23.55 12.82
C ALA A 667 21.99 25.03 13.31
N GLY A 668 21.64 25.36 14.57
CA GLY A 668 21.66 26.73 15.08
C GLY A 668 20.50 27.61 14.60
N GLU A 669 19.49 27.03 13.94
CA GLU A 669 18.33 27.73 13.38
C GLU A 669 17.19 27.82 14.42
N GLY A 670 17.41 28.52 15.53
CA GLY A 670 16.47 28.57 16.67
C GLY A 670 15.08 29.12 16.34
N VAL A 671 14.97 30.07 15.42
CA VAL A 671 13.66 30.62 15.01
C VAL A 671 12.79 29.56 14.35
N GLN A 672 13.38 28.78 13.43
CA GLN A 672 12.70 27.70 12.73
C GLN A 672 12.38 26.54 13.67
N ALA A 673 13.25 26.24 14.63
CA ALA A 673 13.00 25.26 15.67
C ALA A 673 11.74 25.61 16.50
N ARG A 674 11.63 26.88 16.94
CA ARG A 674 10.44 27.39 17.65
C ARG A 674 9.18 27.23 16.83
N ALA A 675 9.23 27.55 15.53
CA ALA A 675 8.08 27.38 14.61
C ALA A 675 7.64 25.91 14.49
N ALA A 676 8.59 24.99 14.39
CA ALA A 676 8.31 23.56 14.32
C ALA A 676 7.65 23.05 15.62
N PHE A 677 8.19 23.41 16.79
CA PHE A 677 7.62 23.02 18.08
C PHE A 677 6.27 23.70 18.37
N ALA A 678 6.04 24.91 17.89
CA ALA A 678 4.73 25.54 17.95
C ALA A 678 3.70 24.80 17.10
N SER A 679 4.09 24.30 15.92
CA SER A 679 3.23 23.45 15.08
C SER A 679 2.90 22.13 15.78
N LEU A 680 3.88 21.49 16.39
CA LEU A 680 3.70 20.28 17.20
C LEU A 680 2.71 20.52 18.35
N ALA A 681 2.82 21.66 19.06
CA ALA A 681 1.93 22.01 20.17
C ALA A 681 0.47 22.28 19.72
N ARG A 682 0.25 22.75 18.48
CA ARG A 682 -1.11 22.92 17.92
C ARG A 682 -1.78 21.58 17.65
N MET A 683 -1.02 20.56 17.32
CA MET A 683 -1.51 19.21 17.01
C MET A 683 -1.67 18.34 18.26
N ALA A 684 -1.06 18.75 19.38
CA ALA A 684 -1.10 18.00 20.61
C ALA A 684 -2.54 17.92 21.17
N GLY A 685 -2.96 16.67 21.48
CA GLY A 685 -4.16 16.41 22.24
C GLY A 685 -4.04 16.84 23.71
N PRO A 686 -5.09 16.64 24.53
CA PRO A 686 -5.14 17.08 25.92
C PRO A 686 -4.33 16.21 26.90
N ASP A 687 -3.44 15.33 26.42
CA ASP A 687 -2.59 14.50 27.28
C ASP A 687 -1.55 15.38 28.01
N PRO A 688 -1.59 15.43 29.35
CA PRO A 688 -0.71 16.31 30.12
C PRO A 688 0.77 15.95 29.99
N GLY A 689 1.10 14.67 29.83
CA GLY A 689 2.47 14.21 29.69
C GLY A 689 3.07 14.66 28.36
N ASN A 690 2.33 14.51 27.27
CA ASN A 690 2.74 14.95 25.96
C ASN A 690 2.91 16.49 25.90
N LEU A 691 1.97 17.23 26.47
CA LEU A 691 2.04 18.70 26.53
C LEU A 691 3.27 19.19 27.29
N VAL A 692 3.64 18.53 28.41
CA VAL A 692 4.88 18.84 29.15
C VAL A 692 6.12 18.53 28.31
N ALA A 693 6.16 17.38 27.61
CA ALA A 693 7.29 17.03 26.75
C ALA A 693 7.49 18.08 25.63
N ILE A 694 6.41 18.53 25.00
CA ILE A 694 6.46 19.59 23.98
C ILE A 694 6.93 20.90 24.60
N GLY A 695 6.43 21.26 25.79
CA GLY A 695 6.87 22.47 26.51
C GLY A 695 8.37 22.46 26.84
N GLN A 696 8.93 21.30 27.18
CA GLN A 696 10.38 21.17 27.41
C GLN A 696 11.19 21.37 26.10
N LEU A 697 10.68 20.90 24.94
CA LEU A 697 11.29 21.20 23.64
C LEU A 697 11.24 22.71 23.34
N GLN A 698 10.12 23.35 23.64
CA GLN A 698 9.95 24.80 23.47
C GLN A 698 10.91 25.57 24.38
N LEU A 699 11.09 25.15 25.64
CA LEU A 699 12.11 25.74 26.54
C LEU A 699 13.52 25.61 25.95
N SER A 700 13.88 24.44 25.46
CA SER A 700 15.20 24.19 24.85
C SER A 700 15.47 25.08 23.62
N ALA A 701 14.40 25.49 22.91
CA ALA A 701 14.48 26.43 21.79
C ALA A 701 14.36 27.89 22.18
N GLY A 702 14.30 28.21 23.49
CA GLY A 702 14.15 29.57 24.00
C GLY A 702 12.74 30.16 23.79
N ALA A 703 11.71 29.33 23.60
CA ALA A 703 10.32 29.75 23.43
C ALA A 703 9.56 29.73 24.77
N ALA A 704 9.93 30.63 25.68
CA ALA A 704 9.41 30.69 27.04
C ALA A 704 7.87 30.79 27.09
N ASN A 705 7.27 31.70 26.31
CA ASN A 705 5.83 31.93 26.30
C ASN A 705 5.06 30.71 25.78
N ASP A 706 5.57 30.05 24.73
CA ASP A 706 4.94 28.87 24.18
C ASP A 706 5.01 27.69 25.16
N ALA A 707 6.12 27.55 25.89
CA ALA A 707 6.28 26.54 26.93
C ALA A 707 5.33 26.80 28.13
N GLY A 708 5.15 28.06 28.53
CA GLY A 708 4.16 28.45 29.52
C GLY A 708 2.73 28.09 29.09
N ALA A 709 2.36 28.39 27.86
CA ALA A 709 1.05 28.02 27.30
C ALA A 709 0.84 26.48 27.24
N SER A 710 1.88 25.71 26.93
CA SER A 710 1.83 24.24 26.96
C SER A 710 1.65 23.72 28.40
N ALA A 711 2.32 24.35 29.40
CA ALA A 711 2.13 24.02 30.81
C ALA A 711 0.70 24.33 31.30
N GLU A 712 0.14 25.46 30.90
CA GLU A 712 -1.24 25.86 31.24
C GLU A 712 -2.27 24.86 30.66
N LYS A 713 -2.12 24.45 29.39
CA LYS A 713 -2.96 23.39 28.76
C LYS A 713 -2.86 22.08 29.53
N ALA A 714 -1.65 21.69 29.94
CA ALA A 714 -1.44 20.46 30.70
C ALA A 714 -2.11 20.53 32.09
N LEU A 715 -2.05 21.70 32.76
CA LEU A 715 -2.72 21.91 34.02
C LEU A 715 -4.25 22.03 33.92
N ALA A 716 -4.75 22.53 32.80
CA ALA A 716 -6.19 22.52 32.50
C ALA A 716 -6.71 21.10 32.33
N ALA A 717 -5.94 20.22 31.65
CA ALA A 717 -6.28 18.82 31.46
C ALA A 717 -6.14 18.00 32.76
N LYS A 718 -5.15 18.30 33.59
CA LYS A 718 -4.91 17.65 34.89
C LYS A 718 -4.47 18.65 35.93
N PRO A 719 -5.41 19.23 36.70
CA PRO A 719 -5.08 20.15 37.77
C PRO A 719 -4.11 19.54 38.80
N GLY A 720 -3.07 20.30 39.16
CA GLY A 720 -2.06 19.84 40.11
C GLY A 720 -0.98 18.89 39.53
N TYR A 721 -0.92 18.68 38.19
CA TYR A 721 0.11 17.85 37.58
C TYR A 721 1.51 18.47 37.79
N LEU A 722 2.29 17.84 38.67
CA LEU A 722 3.60 18.34 39.11
C LEU A 722 4.55 18.68 37.94
N PRO A 723 4.76 17.84 36.93
CA PRO A 723 5.67 18.20 35.83
C PRO A 723 5.26 19.48 35.08
N ALA A 724 3.96 19.74 34.96
CA ALA A 724 3.46 20.96 34.31
C ALA A 724 3.65 22.19 35.17
N GLN A 725 3.54 22.05 36.51
CA GLN A 725 3.85 23.15 37.45
C GLN A 725 5.34 23.50 37.42
N VAL A 726 6.21 22.48 37.34
CA VAL A 726 7.66 22.65 37.16
C VAL A 726 7.96 23.40 35.86
N LEU A 727 7.38 22.91 34.74
CA LEU A 727 7.52 23.54 33.41
C LEU A 727 7.06 25.02 33.43
N GLN A 728 5.98 25.33 34.12
CA GLN A 728 5.48 26.70 34.22
C GLN A 728 6.47 27.62 34.92
N VAL A 729 7.10 27.17 36.02
CA VAL A 729 8.13 27.97 36.71
C VAL A 729 9.37 28.14 35.81
N GLU A 730 9.83 27.07 35.12
CA GLU A 730 10.96 27.13 34.19
C GLU A 730 10.69 28.14 33.05
N ALA A 731 9.47 28.14 32.52
CA ALA A 731 9.05 29.04 31.44
C ALA A 731 9.10 30.52 31.94
N GLU A 732 8.61 30.82 33.13
CA GLU A 732 8.64 32.20 33.70
C GLU A 732 10.08 32.65 34.01
N ILE A 733 10.97 31.71 34.45
CA ILE A 733 12.39 32.02 34.65
C ILE A 733 13.04 32.38 33.28
N LEU A 734 12.79 31.58 32.27
CA LEU A 734 13.35 31.80 30.91
C LEU A 734 12.78 33.10 30.28
N ALA A 735 11.52 33.44 30.55
CA ALA A 735 10.90 34.67 30.11
C ALA A 735 11.45 35.94 30.86
N GLY A 736 12.22 35.74 31.92
CA GLY A 736 12.68 36.84 32.79
C GLY A 736 11.65 37.34 33.80
N ASN A 737 10.48 36.70 33.92
CA ASN A 737 9.40 37.07 34.83
C ASN A 737 9.68 36.55 36.25
N LEU A 738 10.85 36.93 36.83
CA LEU A 738 11.34 36.37 38.09
C LEU A 738 10.38 36.55 39.29
N PRO A 739 9.63 37.67 39.46
CA PRO A 739 8.65 37.79 40.54
C PRO A 739 7.55 36.71 40.43
N ARG A 740 7.00 36.48 39.23
CA ARG A 740 5.96 35.46 39.02
C ARG A 740 6.49 34.05 39.21
N ALA A 741 7.68 33.77 38.69
CA ALA A 741 8.35 32.52 38.90
C ALA A 741 8.57 32.17 40.36
N GLU A 742 8.93 33.18 41.18
CA GLU A 742 9.09 33.05 42.65
C GLU A 742 7.78 32.69 43.37
N VAL A 743 6.68 33.36 42.99
CA VAL A 743 5.35 33.05 43.56
C VAL A 743 4.97 31.62 43.27
N LEU A 744 5.10 31.18 42.01
CA LEU A 744 4.79 29.80 41.57
C LEU A 744 5.69 28.77 42.28
N GLN A 745 6.99 29.05 42.39
CA GLN A 745 7.95 28.20 43.08
C GLN A 745 7.61 28.03 44.58
N ARG A 746 7.27 29.14 45.27
CA ARG A 746 6.83 29.10 46.68
C ARG A 746 5.54 28.30 46.85
N GLN A 747 4.58 28.41 45.92
CA GLN A 747 3.36 27.64 45.95
C GLN A 747 3.63 26.15 45.78
N LEU A 748 4.57 25.79 44.90
CA LEU A 748 5.02 24.42 44.69
C LEU A 748 5.69 23.86 45.97
N ALA A 749 6.56 24.65 46.61
CA ALA A 749 7.25 24.27 47.83
C ALA A 749 6.29 24.08 49.02
N ALA A 750 5.31 24.97 49.15
CA ALA A 750 4.33 24.94 50.25
C ALA A 750 3.40 23.73 50.24
N ARG A 751 3.14 23.16 49.05
CA ARG A 751 2.31 21.95 48.89
C ARG A 751 3.03 20.65 49.21
N GLY A 752 4.32 20.70 49.60
CA GLY A 752 5.13 19.52 49.88
C GLY A 752 5.35 18.59 48.68
N ALA A 753 4.71 18.88 47.58
CA ALA A 753 4.88 18.15 46.32
C ALA A 753 6.17 18.61 45.62
N GLY A 754 7.03 17.69 45.23
CA GLY A 754 8.23 18.00 44.44
C GLY A 754 9.40 18.56 45.24
N GLY A 755 9.66 18.14 46.47
CA GLY A 755 10.67 18.71 47.38
C GLY A 755 12.07 18.93 46.76
N ALA A 756 12.56 18.05 45.90
CA ALA A 756 13.82 18.27 45.19
C ALA A 756 13.66 19.25 44.00
N ASP A 757 12.56 19.16 43.25
CA ASP A 757 12.26 20.06 42.13
C ASP A 757 12.03 21.50 42.59
N ALA A 758 11.31 21.69 43.70
CA ALA A 758 11.09 23.00 44.27
C ALA A 758 12.39 23.68 44.70
N LEU A 759 13.35 22.90 45.29
CA LEU A 759 14.68 23.40 45.65
C LEU A 759 15.55 23.65 44.39
N ARG A 760 15.45 22.80 43.39
CA ARG A 760 16.15 23.02 42.11
C ARG A 760 15.70 24.31 41.44
N LEU A 761 14.40 24.55 41.39
CA LEU A 761 13.82 25.80 40.85
C LEU A 761 14.18 27.03 41.65
N ALA A 762 14.32 26.91 43.00
CA ALA A 762 14.85 27.99 43.81
C ALA A 762 16.30 28.32 43.45
N GLY A 763 17.10 27.28 43.15
CA GLY A 763 18.44 27.42 42.62
C GLY A 763 18.48 28.08 41.24
N ASP A 764 17.59 27.66 40.31
CA ASP A 764 17.47 28.24 38.96
C ASP A 764 17.06 29.76 39.05
N LEU A 765 16.15 30.11 39.94
CA LEU A 765 15.80 31.51 40.25
C LEU A 765 16.96 32.32 40.81
N ALA A 766 17.71 31.74 41.73
CA ALA A 766 18.90 32.40 42.32
C ALA A 766 19.98 32.62 41.24
N MET A 767 20.19 31.64 40.34
CA MET A 767 21.08 31.80 39.17
C MET A 767 20.63 32.94 38.25
N ALA A 768 19.35 33.00 37.94
CA ALA A 768 18.78 34.06 37.09
C ALA A 768 18.92 35.45 37.70
N ARG A 769 19.01 35.55 39.03
CA ARG A 769 19.30 36.77 39.79
C ARG A 769 20.80 37.03 40.00
N GLN A 770 21.65 36.19 39.46
CA GLN A 770 23.11 36.23 39.64
C GLN A 770 23.57 36.00 41.09
N HIS A 771 22.75 35.37 41.94
CA HIS A 771 23.07 35.01 43.33
C HIS A 771 23.66 33.57 43.38
N ALA A 772 24.81 33.37 42.80
CA ALA A 772 25.44 32.04 42.62
C ALA A 772 25.65 31.27 43.95
N GLY A 773 26.01 31.93 45.04
CA GLY A 773 26.18 31.29 46.36
C GLY A 773 24.85 30.78 46.95
N GLU A 774 23.73 31.48 46.70
CA GLU A 774 22.42 31.03 47.10
C GLU A 774 21.96 29.85 46.25
N ALA A 775 22.22 29.92 44.92
CA ALA A 775 21.93 28.86 43.99
C ALA A 775 22.67 27.59 44.37
N ALA A 776 23.98 27.68 44.72
CA ALA A 776 24.78 26.51 45.12
C ALA A 776 24.19 25.81 46.35
N ARG A 777 23.69 26.59 47.32
CA ARG A 777 23.01 26.01 48.51
C ARG A 777 21.72 25.31 48.15
N HIS A 778 20.90 25.90 47.31
CA HIS A 778 19.64 25.30 46.89
C HIS A 778 19.83 24.05 46.05
N TYR A 779 20.77 24.02 45.11
CA TYR A 779 21.09 22.84 44.31
C TYR A 779 21.67 21.74 45.19
N GLN A 780 22.54 22.07 46.18
CA GLN A 780 23.04 21.08 47.13
C GLN A 780 21.88 20.46 47.94
N ALA A 781 20.97 21.27 48.45
CA ALA A 781 19.81 20.78 49.20
C ALA A 781 18.87 19.93 48.34
N ALA A 782 18.74 20.29 47.06
CA ALA A 782 18.00 19.45 46.09
C ALA A 782 18.72 18.10 45.85
N PHE A 783 20.04 18.14 45.68
CA PHE A 783 20.86 16.94 45.51
C PHE A 783 20.80 16.00 46.72
N ASP A 784 20.86 16.56 47.94
CA ASP A 784 20.78 15.78 49.17
C ASP A 784 19.44 15.03 49.31
N ARG A 785 18.34 15.60 48.74
CA ARG A 785 17.03 14.94 48.72
C ARG A 785 16.85 13.93 47.63
N ALA A 786 17.33 14.22 46.43
CA ALA A 786 17.21 13.36 45.26
C ALA A 786 18.51 13.43 44.43
N PRO A 787 19.52 12.64 44.80
CA PRO A 787 20.83 12.69 44.15
C PRO A 787 20.70 12.35 42.66
N SER A 788 21.19 13.24 41.81
CA SER A 788 21.24 13.03 40.36
C SER A 788 22.46 13.73 39.74
N THR A 789 22.93 13.20 38.62
CA THR A 789 24.02 13.79 37.85
C THR A 789 23.73 15.24 37.48
N ALA A 790 22.50 15.54 37.07
CA ALA A 790 22.10 16.92 36.70
C ALA A 790 22.23 17.90 37.88
N LEU A 791 21.78 17.52 39.09
CA LEU A 791 21.88 18.37 40.26
C LEU A 791 23.34 18.49 40.73
N ALA A 792 24.14 17.42 40.64
CA ALA A 792 25.55 17.50 40.96
C ALA A 792 26.29 18.53 40.07
N LEU A 793 26.05 18.48 38.77
CA LEU A 793 26.63 19.44 37.81
C LEU A 793 26.10 20.86 37.99
N ARG A 794 24.81 21.06 38.27
CA ARG A 794 24.24 22.40 38.59
C ARG A 794 24.87 22.97 39.85
N SER A 795 25.01 22.17 40.92
CA SER A 795 25.66 22.59 42.17
C SER A 795 27.12 22.92 41.96
N PHE A 796 27.87 22.11 41.20
CA PHE A 796 29.25 22.36 40.82
C PHE A 796 29.41 23.69 40.07
N ASN A 797 28.62 23.95 39.04
CA ASN A 797 28.69 25.17 38.25
C ASN A 797 28.40 26.41 39.10
N ALA A 798 27.33 26.35 39.93
CA ALA A 798 26.97 27.45 40.84
C ALA A 798 28.06 27.69 41.88
N ALA A 799 28.65 26.64 42.43
CA ALA A 799 29.78 26.77 43.39
C ALA A 799 31.01 27.43 42.73
N PHE A 800 31.36 27.11 41.50
CA PHE A 800 32.43 27.80 40.80
C PHE A 800 32.14 29.29 40.54
N GLN A 801 30.89 29.62 40.15
CA GLN A 801 30.49 31.00 39.96
C GLN A 801 30.43 31.81 41.27
N ALA A 802 30.22 31.13 42.42
CA ALA A 802 30.26 31.71 43.75
C ALA A 802 31.67 31.82 44.31
N GLY A 803 32.70 31.40 43.60
CA GLY A 803 34.08 31.35 44.16
C GLY A 803 34.33 30.15 45.09
N GLU A 804 33.37 29.26 45.27
CA GLU A 804 33.44 28.09 46.15
C GLU A 804 33.84 26.80 45.37
N GLY A 805 34.67 26.89 44.33
CA GLY A 805 34.97 25.80 43.41
C GLY A 805 35.48 24.52 44.08
N ALA A 806 36.23 24.62 45.17
CA ALA A 806 36.71 23.48 45.95
C ALA A 806 35.54 22.64 46.50
N ARG A 807 34.44 23.25 46.90
CA ARG A 807 33.21 22.57 47.37
C ARG A 807 32.52 21.83 46.21
N GLY A 808 32.43 22.47 45.04
CA GLY A 808 31.88 21.84 43.85
C GLY A 808 32.68 20.61 43.43
N VAL A 809 34.00 20.65 43.45
CA VAL A 809 34.90 19.55 43.18
C VAL A 809 34.68 18.38 44.17
N ALA A 810 34.63 18.67 45.49
CA ALA A 810 34.39 17.65 46.51
C ALA A 810 33.04 16.92 46.32
N LEU A 811 31.99 17.64 45.85
CA LEU A 811 30.68 17.04 45.51
C LEU A 811 30.81 16.05 44.37
N LEU A 812 31.49 16.44 43.26
CA LEU A 812 31.68 15.56 42.11
C LEU A 812 32.57 14.34 42.42
N GLU A 813 33.61 14.53 43.26
CA GLU A 813 34.41 13.41 43.77
C GLU A 813 33.54 12.41 44.55
N ALA A 814 32.67 12.90 45.44
CA ALA A 814 31.77 12.07 46.23
C ALA A 814 30.74 11.36 45.34
N TRP A 815 30.26 12.02 44.29
CA TRP A 815 29.35 11.43 43.32
C TRP A 815 29.99 10.32 42.50
N LEU A 816 31.22 10.53 41.98
CA LEU A 816 31.95 9.51 41.21
C LEU A 816 32.34 8.29 42.03
N ARG A 817 32.55 8.43 43.36
CA ARG A 817 32.74 7.26 44.26
C ARG A 817 31.50 6.37 44.28
N ARG A 818 30.30 6.91 44.09
CA ARG A 818 29.02 6.15 44.03
C ARG A 818 28.68 5.66 42.62
N GLN A 819 29.05 6.44 41.61
CA GLN A 819 28.77 6.17 40.21
C GLN A 819 29.98 6.44 39.33
N PRO A 820 30.97 5.53 39.31
CA PRO A 820 32.27 5.75 38.67
C PRO A 820 32.23 5.85 37.14
N ASP A 821 31.11 5.44 36.55
CA ASP A 821 31.00 5.31 35.11
C ASP A 821 30.39 6.53 34.38
N VAL A 822 30.14 7.63 35.11
CA VAL A 822 29.48 8.82 34.54
C VAL A 822 30.51 9.74 33.91
N LEU A 823 30.79 9.59 32.62
CA LEU A 823 31.81 10.32 31.87
C LEU A 823 31.64 11.85 31.92
N THR A 824 30.40 12.34 31.92
CA THR A 824 30.05 13.79 31.98
C THR A 824 30.53 14.41 33.32
N VAL A 825 30.35 13.69 34.42
CA VAL A 825 30.83 14.14 35.73
C VAL A 825 32.35 14.04 35.81
N GLN A 826 32.96 13.00 35.24
CA GLN A 826 34.39 12.86 35.17
C GLN A 826 35.05 14.00 34.39
N ALA A 827 34.44 14.42 33.26
CA ALA A 827 34.87 15.58 32.48
C ALA A 827 34.77 16.88 33.29
N ALA A 828 33.62 17.10 33.94
CA ALA A 828 33.42 18.29 34.79
C ALA A 828 34.39 18.32 35.98
N LEU A 829 34.68 17.16 36.59
CA LEU A 829 35.66 17.08 37.67
C LEU A 829 37.07 17.40 37.18
N ALA A 830 37.49 16.89 36.03
CA ALA A 830 38.77 17.19 35.42
C ALA A 830 38.92 18.69 35.10
N GLU A 831 37.84 19.32 34.56
CA GLU A 831 37.78 20.77 34.37
C GLU A 831 37.88 21.51 35.70
N GLY A 832 37.17 21.07 36.74
CA GLY A 832 37.24 21.65 38.08
C GLY A 832 38.65 21.62 38.66
N TYR A 833 39.35 20.52 38.50
CA TYR A 833 40.77 20.44 38.92
C TYR A 833 41.64 21.41 38.10
N LEU A 834 41.46 21.50 36.79
CA LEU A 834 42.20 22.45 35.95
C LEU A 834 41.98 23.91 36.41
N ARG A 835 40.71 24.31 36.65
CA ARG A 835 40.37 25.65 37.13
C ARG A 835 40.90 25.98 38.52
N LEU A 836 41.03 24.98 39.39
CA LEU A 836 41.65 25.12 40.71
C LEU A 836 43.18 25.02 40.68
N GLY A 837 43.83 24.85 39.53
CA GLY A 837 45.26 24.70 39.41
C GLY A 837 45.79 23.34 39.88
N ARG A 838 44.92 22.35 40.13
CA ARG A 838 45.29 21.00 40.57
C ARG A 838 45.67 20.14 39.34
N LEU A 839 46.81 20.51 38.68
CA LEU A 839 47.16 20.04 37.34
C LEU A 839 47.36 18.52 37.25
N GLU A 840 48.00 17.90 38.26
CA GLU A 840 48.22 16.47 38.25
C GLU A 840 46.93 15.64 38.39
N GLN A 841 46.01 16.14 39.20
CA GLN A 841 44.67 15.53 39.32
C GLN A 841 43.86 15.72 38.03
N ALA A 842 43.95 16.89 37.40
CA ALA A 842 43.34 17.15 36.09
C ALA A 842 43.91 16.20 35.02
N ARG A 843 45.26 16.04 34.96
CA ARG A 843 45.94 15.14 34.02
C ARG A 843 45.46 13.72 34.16
N SER A 844 45.48 13.17 35.38
CA SER A 844 45.08 11.79 35.63
C SER A 844 43.60 11.55 35.31
N THR A 845 42.73 12.53 35.61
CA THR A 845 41.28 12.42 35.38
C THR A 845 40.97 12.52 33.89
N TYR A 846 41.57 13.44 33.13
CA TYR A 846 41.40 13.50 31.66
C TYR A 846 41.97 12.27 30.98
N ALA A 847 43.12 11.74 31.43
CA ALA A 847 43.69 10.50 30.89
C ALA A 847 42.73 9.30 31.09
N ALA A 848 42.14 9.17 32.28
CA ALA A 848 41.16 8.14 32.57
C ALA A 848 39.88 8.28 31.72
N LEU A 849 39.42 9.52 31.50
CA LEU A 849 38.29 9.82 30.62
C LEU A 849 38.58 9.40 29.17
N LEU A 850 39.78 9.78 28.66
CA LEU A 850 40.18 9.48 27.28
C LEU A 850 40.51 8.01 27.02
N ALA A 851 40.84 7.24 28.06
CA ALA A 851 40.96 5.79 27.97
C ALA A 851 39.59 5.13 27.64
N ARG A 852 38.48 5.73 28.07
CA ARG A 852 37.12 5.24 27.86
C ARG A 852 36.43 5.90 26.65
N ASP A 853 36.76 7.16 26.37
CA ASP A 853 36.22 7.94 25.23
C ASP A 853 37.39 8.57 24.43
N PRO A 854 38.14 7.80 23.64
CA PRO A 854 39.33 8.27 22.92
C PRO A 854 39.06 9.33 21.85
N GLN A 855 37.78 9.51 21.47
CA GLN A 855 37.35 10.45 20.43
C GLN A 855 36.84 11.79 20.99
N ASN A 856 36.94 12.00 22.30
CA ASN A 856 36.49 13.24 22.94
C ASN A 856 37.49 14.38 22.65
N ALA A 857 37.15 15.18 21.66
CA ALA A 857 37.97 16.30 21.21
C ALA A 857 38.19 17.34 22.32
N GLY A 858 37.11 17.71 23.07
CA GLY A 858 37.19 18.69 24.16
C GLY A 858 38.12 18.24 25.31
N ALA A 859 37.94 16.98 25.75
CA ALA A 859 38.80 16.42 26.78
C ALA A 859 40.26 16.29 26.30
N THR A 860 40.49 15.97 25.02
CA THR A 860 41.83 15.90 24.41
C THR A 860 42.50 17.29 24.39
N ASN A 861 41.72 18.33 24.03
CA ASN A 861 42.18 19.72 24.05
C ASN A 861 42.55 20.18 25.48
N ASN A 862 41.67 19.93 26.45
CA ASN A 862 41.87 20.33 27.81
C ASN A 862 43.06 19.57 28.43
N LEU A 863 43.29 18.30 28.07
CA LEU A 863 44.50 17.58 28.47
C LEU A 863 45.73 18.23 27.86
N ALA A 864 45.70 18.68 26.60
CA ALA A 864 46.84 19.41 26.00
C ALA A 864 47.15 20.71 26.78
N GLN A 865 46.15 21.46 27.24
CA GLN A 865 46.32 22.64 28.08
C GLN A 865 46.93 22.30 29.45
N VAL A 866 46.46 21.20 30.08
CA VAL A 866 47.08 20.72 31.35
C VAL A 866 48.52 20.35 31.15
N LEU A 867 48.86 19.58 30.11
CA LEU A 867 50.24 19.18 29.80
C LEU A 867 51.14 20.40 29.48
N MET A 868 50.58 21.41 28.78
CA MET A 868 51.25 22.67 28.50
C MET A 868 51.62 23.39 29.79
N ARG A 869 50.71 23.48 30.77
CA ARG A 869 50.93 24.12 32.05
C ARG A 869 51.94 23.32 32.95
N LEU A 870 52.00 22.01 32.77
CA LEU A 870 52.97 21.12 33.40
C LEU A 870 54.35 21.13 32.70
N ASN A 871 54.50 21.83 31.56
CA ASN A 871 55.63 21.78 30.66
C ASN A 871 55.94 20.34 30.15
N ASP A 872 54.93 19.52 29.98
CA ASP A 872 55.05 18.15 29.49
C ASP A 872 55.23 18.17 27.95
N PRO A 873 56.24 17.47 27.40
CA PRO A 873 56.50 17.45 25.96
C PRO A 873 55.37 16.85 25.15
N GLY A 874 54.47 16.07 25.76
CA GLY A 874 53.28 15.51 25.11
C GLY A 874 52.17 16.51 24.76
N ALA A 875 52.27 17.77 25.23
CA ALA A 875 51.23 18.81 25.04
C ALA A 875 50.93 19.04 23.56
N LEU A 876 51.98 19.19 22.72
CA LEU A 876 51.81 19.43 21.28
C LEU A 876 51.10 18.26 20.57
N THR A 877 51.51 17.05 20.89
CA THR A 877 50.91 15.81 20.32
C THR A 877 49.43 15.71 20.65
N MET A 878 49.05 16.05 21.89
CA MET A 878 47.63 16.07 22.29
C MET A 878 46.86 17.18 21.59
N ALA A 879 47.44 18.39 21.43
CA ALA A 879 46.81 19.46 20.68
C ALA A 879 46.58 19.11 19.18
N GLU A 880 47.57 18.46 18.56
CA GLU A 880 47.43 17.93 17.20
C GLU A 880 46.33 16.89 17.08
N LYS A 881 46.21 16.01 18.08
CA LYS A 881 45.11 15.05 18.16
C LYS A 881 43.78 15.75 18.30
N ALA A 882 43.67 16.74 19.18
CA ALA A 882 42.45 17.51 19.39
C ALA A 882 41.99 18.22 18.09
N ALA A 883 42.89 18.89 17.40
CA ALA A 883 42.61 19.56 16.13
C ALA A 883 42.28 18.59 14.99
N ARG A 884 42.80 17.35 14.99
CA ARG A 884 42.33 16.30 14.03
C ARG A 884 40.94 15.81 14.36
N LEU A 885 40.57 15.70 15.63
CA LEU A 885 39.25 15.28 16.07
C LEU A 885 38.17 16.37 15.82
N ALA A 886 38.57 17.63 15.98
CA ALA A 886 37.68 18.78 15.80
C ALA A 886 38.35 19.88 14.94
N PRO A 887 38.52 19.70 13.64
CA PRO A 887 39.30 20.61 12.77
C PRO A 887 38.65 21.98 12.58
N THR A 888 37.39 22.14 13.02
CA THR A 888 36.65 23.42 12.95
C THR A 888 36.50 24.09 14.33
N ASP A 889 36.97 23.47 15.41
CA ASP A 889 36.88 24.06 16.74
C ASP A 889 37.98 25.10 16.96
N ALA A 890 37.58 26.33 17.21
CA ALA A 890 38.45 27.45 17.42
C ALA A 890 39.40 27.25 18.64
N ASN A 891 38.88 26.61 19.71
CA ASN A 891 39.70 26.36 20.91
C ASN A 891 40.77 25.33 20.67
N ALA A 892 40.45 24.25 19.93
CA ALA A 892 41.44 23.25 19.56
C ALA A 892 42.53 23.82 18.64
N LEU A 893 42.12 24.67 17.69
CA LEU A 893 43.06 25.36 16.80
C LEU A 893 43.90 26.40 17.54
N ASP A 894 43.31 27.12 18.48
CA ASP A 894 44.04 28.08 19.32
C ASP A 894 45.14 27.40 20.18
N THR A 895 44.75 26.34 20.91
CA THR A 895 45.71 25.55 21.73
C THR A 895 46.83 24.97 20.84
N LEU A 896 46.49 24.44 19.67
CA LEU A 896 47.50 23.92 18.74
C LEU A 896 48.41 25.03 18.22
N GLY A 897 47.85 26.13 17.71
CA GLY A 897 48.62 27.23 17.15
C GLY A 897 49.53 27.91 18.19
N TRP A 898 49.05 28.04 19.43
CA TRP A 898 49.80 28.56 20.56
C TRP A 898 50.98 27.64 20.90
N LEU A 899 50.77 26.31 21.00
CA LEU A 899 51.81 25.35 21.28
C LEU A 899 52.88 25.26 20.15
N GLN A 900 52.41 25.31 18.88
CA GLN A 900 53.32 25.38 17.70
C GLN A 900 54.24 26.62 17.78
N ALA A 901 53.65 27.76 18.12
CA ALA A 901 54.42 29.00 18.21
C ALA A 901 55.45 28.94 19.37
N ARG A 902 55.04 28.43 20.52
CA ARG A 902 55.91 28.28 21.70
C ARG A 902 57.03 27.24 21.50
N SER A 903 56.83 26.24 20.67
CA SER A 903 57.83 25.26 20.26
C SER A 903 58.82 25.76 19.20
N GLY A 904 58.67 27.01 18.74
CA GLY A 904 59.53 27.64 17.74
C GLY A 904 59.02 27.59 16.31
N ALA A 905 57.91 26.89 16.04
CA ALA A 905 57.30 26.81 14.73
C ALA A 905 56.39 28.01 14.46
N LEU A 906 56.92 29.24 14.55
CA LEU A 906 56.15 30.49 14.49
C LEU A 906 55.29 30.62 13.25
N ALA A 907 55.78 30.21 12.06
CA ALA A 907 55.05 30.30 10.81
C ALA A 907 53.79 29.39 10.80
N LEU A 908 53.94 28.18 11.36
CA LEU A 908 52.87 27.21 11.45
C LEU A 908 51.84 27.67 12.50
N GLY A 909 52.32 28.09 13.68
CA GLY A 909 51.45 28.67 14.71
C GLY A 909 50.66 29.89 14.26
N LEU A 910 51.30 30.79 13.49
CA LEU A 910 50.65 31.96 12.90
C LEU A 910 49.49 31.53 11.93
N LYS A 911 49.73 30.54 11.07
CA LYS A 911 48.72 30.01 10.16
C LYS A 911 47.54 29.46 10.96
N THR A 912 47.77 28.61 11.93
CA THR A 912 46.73 27.93 12.74
C THR A 912 45.94 28.95 13.58
N LEU A 913 46.63 29.94 14.22
CA LEU A 913 45.95 30.96 15.00
C LEU A 913 45.10 31.94 14.14
N ARG A 914 45.54 32.25 12.92
CA ARG A 914 44.72 33.01 11.98
C ARG A 914 43.41 32.26 11.66
N GLU A 915 43.47 30.94 11.50
CA GLU A 915 42.28 30.11 11.28
C GLU A 915 41.39 30.10 12.54
N ALA A 916 41.95 29.91 13.73
CA ALA A 916 41.19 30.02 14.98
C ALA A 916 40.48 31.38 15.11
N ARG A 917 41.22 32.47 14.80
CA ARG A 917 40.71 33.84 14.83
C ARG A 917 39.52 34.08 13.87
N LEU A 918 39.54 33.49 12.67
CA LEU A 918 38.41 33.54 11.73
C LEU A 918 37.18 32.84 12.26
N ARG A 919 37.37 31.76 13.04
CA ARG A 919 36.27 30.97 13.62
C ARG A 919 35.72 31.56 14.93
N ALA A 920 36.57 32.23 15.71
CA ALA A 920 36.18 32.89 16.94
C ALA A 920 36.67 34.34 16.94
N PRO A 921 36.02 35.24 16.13
CA PRO A 921 36.47 36.61 15.94
C PRO A 921 36.45 37.45 17.20
N ASP A 922 35.66 37.13 18.18
CA ASP A 922 35.46 37.89 19.43
C ASP A 922 36.23 37.27 20.60
N SER A 923 36.94 36.15 20.42
CA SER A 923 37.73 35.54 21.47
C SER A 923 38.99 36.37 21.78
N ARG A 924 39.03 36.90 22.97
CA ARG A 924 40.16 37.73 23.46
C ARG A 924 41.43 36.88 23.59
N GLU A 925 41.32 35.62 24.03
CA GLU A 925 42.42 34.70 24.19
C GLU A 925 43.09 34.40 22.81
N VAL A 926 42.26 34.02 21.81
CA VAL A 926 42.75 33.74 20.44
C VAL A 926 43.44 34.97 19.84
N ARG A 927 42.88 36.19 20.07
CA ARG A 927 43.43 37.44 19.58
C ARG A 927 44.77 37.75 20.29
N TYR A 928 44.89 37.51 21.58
CA TYR A 928 46.12 37.68 22.30
C TYR A 928 47.20 36.71 21.80
N HIS A 929 46.88 35.43 21.68
CA HIS A 929 47.82 34.43 21.18
C HIS A 929 48.29 34.79 19.75
N LEU A 930 47.37 35.22 18.90
CA LEU A 930 47.71 35.70 17.55
C LEU A 930 48.57 36.94 17.58
N ALA A 931 48.27 37.97 18.44
CA ALA A 931 49.05 39.17 18.58
C ALA A 931 50.48 38.88 19.04
N TRP A 932 50.65 37.94 20.00
CA TRP A 932 51.94 37.53 20.49
C TRP A 932 52.79 36.86 19.38
N VAL A 933 52.19 35.96 18.59
CA VAL A 933 52.89 35.27 17.50
C VAL A 933 53.23 36.27 16.37
N LEU A 934 52.35 37.19 16.04
CA LEU A 934 52.62 38.27 15.07
C LEU A 934 53.78 39.13 15.50
N HIS A 935 53.83 39.52 16.79
CA HIS A 935 54.94 40.28 17.33
C HIS A 935 56.29 39.53 17.21
N ARG A 936 56.29 38.26 17.62
CA ARG A 936 57.49 37.39 17.49
C ARG A 936 57.88 37.10 16.04
N SER A 937 56.95 37.21 15.13
CA SER A 937 57.17 37.07 13.67
C SER A 937 57.57 38.37 12.98
N GLY A 938 57.85 39.49 13.72
CA GLY A 938 58.23 40.79 13.21
C GLY A 938 57.05 41.64 12.59
N LYS A 939 55.83 41.16 12.71
CA LYS A 939 54.64 41.82 12.14
C LYS A 939 54.00 42.78 13.18
N ARG A 940 54.69 43.82 13.52
CA ARG A 940 54.35 44.69 14.63
C ARG A 940 53.01 45.38 14.48
N ASP A 941 52.66 45.84 13.30
CA ASP A 941 51.40 46.59 13.10
C ASP A 941 50.16 45.67 13.20
N GLU A 942 50.23 44.48 12.56
CA GLU A 942 49.16 43.48 12.72
C GLU A 942 49.02 43.07 14.19
N ALA A 943 50.13 42.94 14.96
CA ALA A 943 50.09 42.61 16.39
C ALA A 943 49.43 43.72 17.20
N ARG A 944 49.69 44.98 16.90
CA ARG A 944 49.02 46.13 17.54
C ARG A 944 47.50 46.14 17.30
N ASP A 945 47.07 45.90 16.07
CA ASP A 945 45.64 45.85 15.70
C ASP A 945 44.90 44.77 16.47
N GLU A 946 45.42 43.54 16.50
CA GLU A 946 44.78 42.44 17.23
C GLU A 946 44.80 42.69 18.75
N LEU A 947 45.86 43.22 19.28
CA LEU A 947 45.98 43.55 20.74
C LEU A 947 45.05 44.72 21.12
N ALA A 948 44.94 45.76 20.30
CA ALA A 948 43.92 46.83 20.50
C ALA A 948 42.51 46.27 20.54
N ALA A 949 42.21 45.26 19.68
CA ALA A 949 40.92 44.60 19.70
C ALA A 949 40.66 43.80 21.00
N VAL A 950 41.69 43.18 21.60
CA VAL A 950 41.59 42.52 22.92
C VAL A 950 41.03 43.45 24.00
N PHE A 951 41.50 44.68 24.01
CA PHE A 951 41.13 45.69 25.07
C PHE A 951 39.93 46.55 24.74
N ARG A 952 39.27 46.39 23.57
CA ARG A 952 38.00 47.08 23.28
C ARG A 952 36.84 46.52 24.08
N SER A 953 36.86 45.25 24.44
CA SER A 953 35.82 44.55 25.20
C SER A 953 36.17 44.60 26.71
N GLN A 954 35.17 44.77 27.57
CA GLN A 954 35.35 44.71 29.04
C GLN A 954 35.24 43.24 29.53
N GLY A 955 35.83 42.93 30.65
CA GLY A 955 35.84 41.62 31.31
C GLY A 955 37.25 41.05 31.46
N ASP A 956 37.36 40.02 32.28
CA ASP A 956 38.65 39.33 32.53
C ASP A 956 38.80 38.14 31.51
N PHE A 957 40.04 37.79 31.17
CA PHE A 957 40.38 36.61 30.40
C PHE A 957 41.70 36.02 30.92
N GLU A 958 42.01 34.77 30.57
CA GLU A 958 43.06 34.00 31.21
C GLU A 958 44.44 34.66 31.10
N SER A 959 44.82 35.07 29.89
CA SER A 959 46.12 35.69 29.62
C SER A 959 46.12 37.22 29.71
N GLN A 960 45.28 37.79 30.56
CA GLN A 960 45.13 39.27 30.66
C GLN A 960 46.42 39.99 31.13
N ALA A 961 47.15 39.41 32.06
CA ALA A 961 48.41 39.98 32.55
C ALA A 961 49.50 39.99 31.50
N GLU A 962 49.65 38.89 30.77
CA GLU A 962 50.56 38.73 29.65
C GLU A 962 50.19 39.66 28.48
N ALA A 963 48.92 39.82 28.19
CA ALA A 963 48.45 40.75 27.19
C ALA A 963 48.71 42.20 27.54
N GLN A 964 48.60 42.57 28.82
CA GLN A 964 49.00 43.91 29.32
C GLN A 964 50.50 44.13 29.20
N THR A 965 51.30 43.12 29.42
CA THR A 965 52.76 43.21 29.26
C THR A 965 53.12 43.41 27.80
N LEU A 966 52.52 42.61 26.88
CA LEU A 966 52.69 42.72 25.41
C LEU A 966 52.22 44.11 24.91
N ARG A 967 51.14 44.65 25.50
CA ARG A 967 50.63 45.98 25.21
C ARG A 967 51.67 47.05 25.49
N ARG A 968 52.40 46.97 26.64
CA ARG A 968 53.46 47.89 27.02
C ARG A 968 54.63 47.78 26.05
N GLU A 969 55.04 46.57 25.67
CA GLU A 969 56.12 46.30 24.72
C GLU A 969 55.85 46.88 23.33
N LEU A 970 54.62 46.87 22.90
CA LEU A 970 54.23 47.33 21.57
C LEU A 970 53.85 48.82 21.57
N GLY A 971 53.72 49.45 22.71
CA GLY A 971 53.42 50.87 22.86
C GLY A 971 52.00 51.26 22.42
N VAL A 972 50.96 50.38 22.75
CA VAL A 972 49.55 50.56 22.36
C VAL A 972 48.72 50.92 23.55
#